data_dc55d53721f7120e7c1d1243409d1d63
#
_entry.id   dc55d53721f7120e7c1d1243409d1d63
#
_cell.length_a   1.000
_cell.length_b   1.000
_cell.length_c   1.000
_cell.angle_alpha   90.00
_cell.angle_beta   90.00
_cell.angle_gamma   90.00
#
_symmetry.space_group_name_H-M   'P 1'
#
loop_
_entity.id
_entity.type
_entity.pdbx_description
1 polymer ?
#
loop_
_entity_poly.entity_id
_entity_poly.type
_entity_poly.pdbx_seq_one_letter_code
_entity_poly.pdbx_strand_id
1 'polypeptide(L)'
;MALPSLYEHYTAGGITGGLSVNQPYFTLNDKNISLYGGSMHYFRVHPQYWRDRLRKMRAAGLNAVQTYVPWNLHEPQPGKYDFGKGGTDMEEFLDVEKFLKTAQEEDLFVIMRPGPFICAEFEFGGMPSWLLREPNIKFRTSDEVFMKYVTNYFMVLLSLLAPFQFTKGGPIISFQVENEYGSTGQTDPPFTPDKVYIEQLRQLFLTNNITELLFTSDSPVASGSSGSLQSLFQTANFGTGDPAPDFDKLKELQGDKPAMATEYWSGWFDHWSQDKYNGSVRAFADTLDMILAYPASVNFYMFHGGTSWGFLNGANMDSLSPSTYYPDTTSYDYDAPLTESGDYHKKYQVVKQRLEDHDPVKTRRPQMPELKKRVAYDSIKVKRYINYEKMVDKTDLDAVQNDKILPMEMLPINNNTGQQFGYIIYRKTDVTLPKGSKLTVTGYVYDTINVYVNGKRITNNVNDLDNFGYWRQQNGSITFTTTYNNAVLDLIVCNMGRNNFGSLDQFYQFKGLKNPVLLDDKELTDWHIIPMEFKRNWIENLSNWDEFDNATKSGAGLYEADLIINDNGDDIADTYVDMSKWKKGIVMVNGFVLGRYWTIGPQQSLYLPGPLLKVGVNKIVIFEEFSGENQVDFLTDPIYFNNSRKPRSGRHLSVVLT
;
A
#
# COMPACT_ATOMS: atom_id res chain seq x y z
N MET A 1 -27.44 36.21 -2.95
CA MET A 1 -26.94 35.37 -4.06
C MET A 1 -26.42 34.08 -3.48
N ALA A 2 -26.62 32.95 -4.14
CA ALA A 2 -25.99 31.69 -3.74
C ALA A 2 -24.46 31.80 -3.88
N LEU A 3 -23.70 31.17 -2.97
CA LEU A 3 -22.25 31.13 -3.07
C LEU A 3 -21.83 30.37 -4.34
N PRO A 4 -20.77 30.80 -5.04
CA PRO A 4 -20.24 30.09 -6.19
C PRO A 4 -19.59 28.76 -5.75
N SER A 5 -19.45 27.81 -6.69
CA SER A 5 -18.53 26.67 -6.51
C SER A 5 -17.07 27.16 -6.58
N LEU A 6 -16.10 26.28 -6.26
CA LEU A 6 -14.67 26.58 -6.44
C LEU A 6 -14.38 26.92 -7.92
N TYR A 7 -14.84 26.07 -8.83
CA TYR A 7 -14.61 26.28 -10.26
C TYR A 7 -15.29 27.56 -10.76
N GLU A 8 -16.56 27.82 -10.41
CA GLU A 8 -17.22 29.08 -10.76
C GLU A 8 -16.43 30.30 -10.26
N HIS A 9 -15.84 30.23 -9.05
CA HIS A 9 -15.05 31.32 -8.52
C HIS A 9 -13.73 31.49 -9.27
N TYR A 10 -12.93 30.41 -9.41
CA TYR A 10 -11.57 30.52 -9.94
C TYR A 10 -11.51 30.59 -11.48
N THR A 11 -12.55 30.17 -12.20
CA THR A 11 -12.61 30.26 -13.67
C THR A 11 -13.45 31.41 -14.19
N ALA A 12 -14.04 32.24 -13.31
CA ALA A 12 -14.81 33.40 -13.69
C ALA A 12 -13.96 34.41 -14.52
N GLY A 13 -14.38 34.70 -15.74
CA GLY A 13 -13.64 35.55 -16.68
C GLY A 13 -12.71 34.77 -17.61
N GLY A 14 -12.73 33.44 -17.57
CA GLY A 14 -11.84 32.57 -18.34
C GLY A 14 -10.60 32.17 -17.57
N ILE A 15 -9.88 31.17 -18.08
CA ILE A 15 -8.63 30.66 -17.47
C ILE A 15 -7.45 31.33 -18.21
N THR A 16 -6.66 32.11 -17.49
CA THR A 16 -5.49 32.84 -17.98
C THR A 16 -4.18 32.33 -17.39
N GLY A 17 -4.23 31.58 -16.27
CA GLY A 17 -3.08 31.02 -15.61
C GLY A 17 -3.43 29.88 -14.66
N GLY A 18 -2.42 29.10 -14.27
CA GLY A 18 -2.52 28.01 -13.29
C GLY A 18 -2.24 28.48 -11.87
N LEU A 19 -1.78 27.53 -11.02
CA LEU A 19 -1.34 27.81 -9.66
C LEU A 19 0.02 28.51 -9.68
N SER A 20 0.14 29.66 -8.99
CA SER A 20 1.36 30.46 -8.92
C SER A 20 1.84 30.65 -7.49
N VAL A 21 3.16 30.69 -7.33
CA VAL A 21 3.91 30.91 -6.07
C VAL A 21 4.82 32.17 -6.17
N ASN A 22 4.50 33.08 -7.05
CA ASN A 22 5.29 34.29 -7.30
C ASN A 22 5.05 35.41 -6.26
N GLN A 23 4.12 35.21 -5.34
CA GLN A 23 3.78 36.09 -4.21
C GLN A 23 4.01 35.32 -2.88
N PRO A 24 3.99 36.00 -1.71
CA PRO A 24 4.00 35.32 -0.42
C PRO A 24 2.75 34.46 -0.13
N TYR A 25 1.85 34.36 -1.07
CA TYR A 25 0.62 33.58 -1.03
C TYR A 25 0.39 32.92 -2.38
N PHE A 26 -0.37 31.83 -2.39
CA PHE A 26 -0.76 31.19 -3.65
C PHE A 26 -1.81 32.01 -4.40
N THR A 27 -1.71 32.01 -5.72
CA THR A 27 -2.80 32.45 -6.61
C THR A 27 -3.14 31.36 -7.59
N LEU A 28 -4.44 31.17 -7.86
CA LEU A 28 -4.94 30.31 -8.92
C LEU A 28 -5.74 31.18 -9.90
N ASN A 29 -5.33 31.22 -11.16
CA ASN A 29 -5.93 32.10 -12.17
C ASN A 29 -5.99 33.56 -11.67
N ASP A 30 -4.87 34.07 -11.15
CA ASP A 30 -4.67 35.38 -10.56
C ASP A 30 -5.53 35.74 -9.35
N LYS A 31 -6.23 34.79 -8.76
CA LYS A 31 -7.01 34.97 -7.53
C LYS A 31 -6.34 34.28 -6.34
N ASN A 32 -6.33 34.94 -5.19
CA ASN A 32 -5.75 34.38 -3.98
C ASN A 32 -6.43 33.07 -3.60
N ILE A 33 -5.62 32.08 -3.21
CA ILE A 33 -6.08 30.79 -2.72
C ILE A 33 -5.23 30.32 -1.55
N SER A 34 -5.86 29.83 -0.49
CA SER A 34 -5.23 28.98 0.51
C SER A 34 -5.54 27.54 0.14
N LEU A 35 -4.52 26.69 0.01
CA LEU A 35 -4.73 25.29 -0.32
C LEU A 35 -5.02 24.49 0.94
N TYR A 36 -6.20 23.90 0.98
CA TYR A 36 -6.65 22.97 2.02
C TYR A 36 -6.94 21.64 1.36
N GLY A 37 -5.92 20.79 1.32
CA GLY A 37 -5.98 19.49 0.66
C GLY A 37 -6.10 18.34 1.62
N GLY A 38 -6.40 17.18 1.07
CA GLY A 38 -6.34 15.91 1.78
C GLY A 38 -5.94 14.77 0.87
N SER A 39 -5.09 13.89 1.37
CA SER A 39 -4.64 12.72 0.62
C SER A 39 -5.68 11.60 0.69
N MET A 40 -6.01 11.09 -0.48
CA MET A 40 -6.82 9.88 -0.70
C MET A 40 -6.26 9.16 -1.93
N HIS A 41 -5.90 7.91 -1.77
CA HIS A 41 -5.36 7.10 -2.85
C HIS A 41 -6.49 6.35 -3.56
N TYR A 42 -6.79 6.68 -4.82
CA TYR A 42 -7.89 6.06 -5.58
C TYR A 42 -7.78 4.52 -5.61
N PHE A 43 -6.57 3.98 -5.69
CA PHE A 43 -6.31 2.54 -5.73
C PHE A 43 -6.50 1.81 -4.38
N ARG A 44 -6.71 2.55 -3.27
CA ARG A 44 -7.03 2.03 -1.93
C ARG A 44 -8.51 2.12 -1.58
N VAL A 45 -9.33 2.68 -2.45
CA VAL A 45 -10.76 2.90 -2.23
C VAL A 45 -11.55 2.34 -3.39
N HIS A 46 -12.58 1.54 -3.12
CA HIS A 46 -13.42 1.01 -4.20
C HIS A 46 -14.01 2.15 -5.05
N PRO A 47 -13.96 2.08 -6.41
CA PRO A 47 -14.33 3.19 -7.30
C PRO A 47 -15.75 3.73 -7.10
N GLN A 48 -16.70 2.88 -6.70
CA GLN A 48 -18.06 3.31 -6.38
C GLN A 48 -18.15 4.21 -5.14
N TYR A 49 -17.09 4.24 -4.33
CA TYR A 49 -17.01 5.08 -3.13
C TYR A 49 -16.14 6.34 -3.29
N TRP A 50 -15.47 6.53 -4.44
CA TRP A 50 -14.69 7.75 -4.67
C TRP A 50 -15.51 9.01 -4.48
N ARG A 51 -16.70 9.07 -5.08
CA ARG A 51 -17.60 10.23 -4.99
C ARG A 51 -18.01 10.53 -3.54
N ASP A 52 -18.36 9.51 -2.76
CA ASP A 52 -18.71 9.67 -1.34
C ASP A 52 -17.54 10.27 -0.54
N ARG A 53 -16.33 9.75 -0.71
CA ARG A 53 -15.15 10.21 0.01
C ARG A 53 -14.75 11.64 -0.39
N LEU A 54 -14.76 11.93 -1.68
CA LEU A 54 -14.47 13.27 -2.22
C LEU A 54 -15.50 14.29 -1.74
N ARG A 55 -16.78 13.94 -1.75
CA ARG A 55 -17.85 14.81 -1.22
C ARG A 55 -17.68 15.08 0.28
N LYS A 56 -17.29 14.08 1.06
CA LYS A 56 -16.95 14.25 2.49
C LYS A 56 -15.77 15.19 2.68
N MET A 57 -14.75 15.10 1.84
CA MET A 57 -13.61 16.02 1.84
C MET A 57 -14.07 17.45 1.56
N ARG A 58 -14.85 17.67 0.50
CA ARG A 58 -15.39 18.99 0.17
C ARG A 58 -16.31 19.54 1.25
N ALA A 59 -17.13 18.69 1.89
CA ALA A 59 -18.00 19.06 2.99
C ALA A 59 -17.22 19.47 4.27
N ALA A 60 -16.03 18.94 4.47
CA ALA A 60 -15.11 19.38 5.52
C ALA A 60 -14.46 20.74 5.25
N GLY A 61 -14.60 21.27 4.02
CA GLY A 61 -14.02 22.55 3.63
C GLY A 61 -12.75 22.44 2.81
N LEU A 62 -12.31 21.22 2.46
CA LEU A 62 -11.16 21.07 1.58
C LEU A 62 -11.48 21.60 0.18
N ASN A 63 -10.47 22.13 -0.49
CA ASN A 63 -10.55 22.60 -1.87
C ASN A 63 -9.68 21.78 -2.83
N ALA A 64 -8.89 20.84 -2.31
CA ALA A 64 -8.07 19.94 -3.13
C ALA A 64 -8.08 18.50 -2.57
N VAL A 65 -7.95 17.53 -3.47
CA VAL A 65 -7.57 16.16 -3.15
C VAL A 65 -6.16 15.91 -3.65
N GLN A 66 -5.35 15.22 -2.86
CA GLN A 66 -4.02 14.78 -3.25
C GLN A 66 -4.03 13.27 -3.46
N THR A 67 -3.44 12.78 -4.55
CA THR A 67 -3.30 11.35 -4.80
C THR A 67 -1.98 11.00 -5.47
N TYR A 68 -1.48 9.81 -5.18
CA TYR A 68 -0.38 9.17 -5.91
C TYR A 68 -0.87 8.41 -7.15
N VAL A 69 0.08 8.03 -8.01
CA VAL A 69 -0.11 7.07 -9.10
C VAL A 69 0.93 5.95 -8.94
N PRO A 70 0.56 4.72 -8.57
CA PRO A 70 1.51 3.63 -8.34
C PRO A 70 1.94 2.99 -9.66
N TRP A 71 3.20 3.08 -10.00
CA TRP A 71 3.76 2.56 -11.25
C TRP A 71 3.54 1.05 -11.40
N ASN A 72 3.75 0.27 -10.33
CA ASN A 72 3.61 -1.19 -10.34
C ASN A 72 2.21 -1.71 -10.72
N LEU A 73 1.15 -0.94 -10.44
CA LEU A 73 -0.20 -1.29 -10.84
C LEU A 73 -0.49 -0.89 -12.29
N HIS A 74 0.05 0.24 -12.73
CA HIS A 74 -0.21 0.78 -14.06
C HIS A 74 0.69 0.19 -15.16
N GLU A 75 1.82 -0.41 -14.79
CA GLU A 75 2.71 -1.14 -15.70
C GLU A 75 3.15 -2.47 -15.06
N PRO A 76 2.23 -3.45 -14.95
CA PRO A 76 2.51 -4.76 -14.34
C PRO A 76 3.57 -5.58 -15.09
N GLN A 77 3.79 -5.30 -16.35
CA GLN A 77 4.86 -5.83 -17.19
C GLN A 77 5.42 -4.70 -18.06
N PRO A 78 6.70 -4.68 -18.40
CA PRO A 78 7.30 -3.64 -19.24
C PRO A 78 6.52 -3.38 -20.54
N GLY A 79 6.05 -2.16 -20.72
CA GLY A 79 5.29 -1.75 -21.89
C GLY A 79 3.84 -2.23 -21.95
N LYS A 80 3.34 -2.90 -20.91
CA LYS A 80 1.93 -3.26 -20.79
C LYS A 80 1.26 -2.43 -19.69
N TYR A 81 0.34 -1.60 -20.10
CA TYR A 81 -0.28 -0.61 -19.23
C TYR A 81 -1.72 -0.95 -18.91
N ASP A 82 -2.13 -0.67 -17.66
CA ASP A 82 -3.52 -0.71 -17.23
C ASP A 82 -3.93 0.61 -16.58
N PHE A 83 -4.84 1.30 -17.25
CA PHE A 83 -5.51 2.52 -16.78
C PHE A 83 -7.02 2.31 -16.77
N GLY A 84 -7.46 1.13 -16.29
CA GLY A 84 -8.86 0.75 -16.18
C GLY A 84 -9.41 -0.08 -17.36
N LYS A 85 -8.52 -0.60 -18.25
CA LYS A 85 -8.87 -1.44 -19.40
C LYS A 85 -7.73 -2.39 -19.80
N GLY A 86 -6.83 -2.68 -18.90
CA GLY A 86 -5.66 -3.52 -19.17
C GLY A 86 -5.85 -4.99 -18.82
N GLY A 87 -6.98 -5.37 -18.20
CA GLY A 87 -7.34 -6.75 -17.87
C GLY A 87 -6.63 -7.30 -16.64
N THR A 88 -6.08 -6.46 -15.77
CA THR A 88 -5.52 -6.89 -14.49
C THR A 88 -6.61 -7.14 -13.45
N ASP A 89 -6.29 -7.88 -12.37
CA ASP A 89 -7.24 -8.13 -11.27
C ASP A 89 -7.65 -6.83 -10.53
N MET A 90 -6.88 -5.75 -10.69
CA MET A 90 -7.13 -4.43 -10.10
C MET A 90 -7.73 -3.42 -11.10
N GLU A 91 -8.03 -3.83 -12.32
CA GLU A 91 -8.44 -2.96 -13.43
C GLU A 91 -9.48 -1.90 -13.04
N GLU A 92 -10.53 -2.27 -12.32
CA GLU A 92 -11.59 -1.32 -11.95
C GLU A 92 -11.11 -0.18 -11.05
N PHE A 93 -10.04 -0.39 -10.26
CA PHE A 93 -9.44 0.63 -9.38
C PHE A 93 -8.49 1.58 -10.11
N LEU A 94 -8.14 1.29 -11.38
CA LEU A 94 -7.03 1.95 -12.09
C LEU A 94 -7.48 3.03 -13.07
N ASP A 95 -8.77 3.36 -13.14
CA ASP A 95 -9.31 4.42 -14.00
C ASP A 95 -9.04 5.82 -13.41
N VAL A 96 -7.79 6.29 -13.57
CA VAL A 96 -7.32 7.59 -13.09
C VAL A 96 -8.13 8.73 -13.69
N GLU A 97 -8.51 8.64 -14.98
CA GLU A 97 -9.31 9.67 -15.63
C GLU A 97 -10.69 9.82 -14.99
N LYS A 98 -11.34 8.70 -14.67
CA LYS A 98 -12.62 8.70 -13.97
C LYS A 98 -12.48 9.31 -12.57
N PHE A 99 -11.40 8.99 -11.86
CA PHE A 99 -11.12 9.59 -10.54
C PHE A 99 -10.97 11.11 -10.65
N LEU A 100 -10.18 11.61 -11.62
CA LEU A 100 -9.98 13.05 -11.85
C LEU A 100 -11.29 13.76 -12.20
N LYS A 101 -12.09 13.19 -13.09
CA LYS A 101 -13.43 13.71 -13.43
C LYS A 101 -14.34 13.77 -12.21
N THR A 102 -14.32 12.69 -11.39
CA THR A 102 -15.14 12.65 -10.18
C THR A 102 -14.71 13.72 -9.16
N ALA A 103 -13.39 13.96 -9.00
CA ALA A 103 -12.88 15.01 -8.13
C ALA A 103 -13.36 16.40 -8.60
N GLN A 104 -13.30 16.67 -9.91
CA GLN A 104 -13.79 17.92 -10.51
C GLN A 104 -15.29 18.09 -10.31
N GLU A 105 -16.09 17.05 -10.53
CA GLU A 105 -17.54 17.06 -10.31
C GLU A 105 -17.91 17.29 -8.84
N GLU A 106 -17.09 16.84 -7.90
CA GLU A 106 -17.26 17.09 -6.46
C GLU A 106 -16.65 18.43 -6.01
N ASP A 107 -16.30 19.30 -6.95
CA ASP A 107 -15.77 20.65 -6.71
C ASP A 107 -14.45 20.66 -5.93
N LEU A 108 -13.50 19.77 -6.32
CA LEU A 108 -12.16 19.67 -5.77
C LEU A 108 -11.12 19.83 -6.86
N PHE A 109 -10.07 20.62 -6.59
CA PHE A 109 -8.83 20.58 -7.36
C PHE A 109 -8.03 19.32 -7.02
N VAL A 110 -7.03 19.01 -7.85
CA VAL A 110 -6.17 17.84 -7.66
C VAL A 110 -4.70 18.26 -7.57
N ILE A 111 -4.03 17.76 -6.54
CA ILE A 111 -2.58 17.79 -6.40
C ILE A 111 -2.09 16.39 -6.78
N MET A 112 -1.41 16.26 -7.92
CA MET A 112 -1.02 14.98 -8.49
C MET A 112 0.40 14.60 -8.07
N ARG A 113 0.60 13.37 -7.62
CA ARG A 113 1.90 12.83 -7.21
C ARG A 113 2.22 11.57 -8.03
N PRO A 114 2.72 11.71 -9.27
CA PRO A 114 2.90 10.59 -10.20
C PRO A 114 4.14 9.72 -9.95
N GLY A 115 4.97 10.07 -9.00
CA GLY A 115 6.18 9.34 -8.66
C GLY A 115 7.43 9.78 -9.45
N PRO A 116 8.25 8.81 -9.94
CA PRO A 116 8.04 7.36 -10.13
C PRO A 116 8.02 6.51 -8.86
N PHE A 117 8.63 6.98 -7.80
CA PHE A 117 8.57 6.39 -6.45
C PHE A 117 7.55 7.18 -5.62
N ILE A 118 6.68 6.47 -4.89
CA ILE A 118 5.60 7.10 -4.14
C ILE A 118 5.66 6.84 -2.62
N CYS A 119 6.54 5.97 -2.13
CA CYS A 119 6.54 5.53 -0.73
C CYS A 119 5.19 4.93 -0.31
N ALA A 120 4.37 5.68 0.40
CA ALA A 120 2.95 5.47 0.66
C ALA A 120 2.61 4.17 1.41
N GLU A 121 3.56 3.55 2.11
CA GLU A 121 3.41 2.22 2.74
C GLU A 121 2.82 1.22 1.74
N PHE A 122 3.27 1.38 0.50
CA PHE A 122 2.82 0.61 -0.64
C PHE A 122 3.94 -0.30 -1.16
N GLU A 123 3.58 -1.46 -1.67
CA GLU A 123 4.51 -2.47 -2.18
C GLU A 123 5.62 -1.85 -3.02
N PHE A 124 6.87 -2.00 -2.60
CA PHE A 124 8.08 -1.49 -3.27
C PHE A 124 8.07 0.04 -3.52
N GLY A 125 7.33 0.81 -2.67
CA GLY A 125 7.15 2.24 -2.89
C GLY A 125 6.47 2.58 -4.23
N GLY A 126 5.63 1.69 -4.74
CA GLY A 126 4.93 1.81 -6.01
C GLY A 126 5.75 1.46 -7.24
N MET A 127 7.04 1.13 -7.11
CA MET A 127 7.86 0.69 -8.24
C MET A 127 7.54 -0.77 -8.61
N PRO A 128 7.60 -1.17 -9.89
CA PRO A 128 7.37 -2.55 -10.27
C PRO A 128 8.54 -3.46 -9.91
N SER A 129 8.24 -4.63 -9.31
CA SER A 129 9.27 -5.57 -8.87
C SER A 129 10.06 -6.22 -10.00
N TRP A 130 9.53 -6.22 -11.25
CA TRP A 130 10.27 -6.70 -12.41
C TRP A 130 11.54 -5.88 -12.71
N LEU A 131 11.65 -4.65 -12.20
CA LEU A 131 12.88 -3.85 -12.26
C LEU A 131 14.06 -4.53 -11.55
N LEU A 132 13.80 -5.34 -10.52
CA LEU A 132 14.83 -6.10 -9.80
C LEU A 132 15.56 -7.15 -10.67
N ARG A 133 15.00 -7.49 -11.84
CA ARG A 133 15.65 -8.39 -12.81
C ARG A 133 16.77 -7.72 -13.59
N GLU A 134 16.77 -6.40 -13.64
CA GLU A 134 17.79 -5.65 -14.39
C GLU A 134 19.12 -5.67 -13.63
N PRO A 135 20.19 -6.24 -14.23
CA PRO A 135 21.48 -6.29 -13.58
C PRO A 135 22.02 -4.89 -13.27
N ASN A 136 22.46 -4.69 -12.03
CA ASN A 136 23.13 -3.46 -11.58
C ASN A 136 22.29 -2.18 -11.70
N ILE A 137 20.97 -2.27 -11.86
CA ILE A 137 20.07 -1.11 -11.84
C ILE A 137 20.26 -0.33 -10.52
N LYS A 138 20.26 1.00 -10.60
CA LYS A 138 20.31 1.87 -9.43
C LYS A 138 19.02 2.66 -9.31
N PHE A 139 18.18 2.22 -8.40
CA PHE A 139 16.86 2.84 -8.16
C PHE A 139 16.98 4.30 -7.71
N ARG A 140 16.05 5.14 -8.18
CA ARG A 140 15.93 6.55 -7.78
C ARG A 140 17.21 7.34 -8.01
N THR A 141 17.88 7.10 -9.11
CA THR A 141 19.09 7.82 -9.55
C THR A 141 19.04 8.08 -11.06
N SER A 142 20.01 8.86 -11.57
CA SER A 142 20.20 9.09 -12.99
C SER A 142 20.81 7.89 -13.76
N ASP A 143 20.79 6.70 -13.17
CA ASP A 143 21.20 5.46 -13.83
C ASP A 143 20.44 5.27 -15.15
N GLU A 144 21.18 4.99 -16.23
CA GLU A 144 20.61 4.91 -17.58
C GLU A 144 19.53 3.83 -17.71
N VAL A 145 19.71 2.69 -17.02
CA VAL A 145 18.75 1.58 -17.06
C VAL A 145 17.45 1.98 -16.33
N PHE A 146 17.57 2.54 -15.14
CA PHE A 146 16.41 3.00 -14.37
C PHE A 146 15.68 4.11 -15.13
N MET A 147 16.39 5.13 -15.61
CA MET A 147 15.79 6.26 -16.33
C MET A 147 15.16 5.86 -17.65
N LYS A 148 15.64 4.83 -18.33
CA LYS A 148 14.99 4.28 -19.53
C LYS A 148 13.56 3.82 -19.22
N TYR A 149 13.37 3.06 -18.14
CA TYR A 149 12.05 2.56 -17.74
C TYR A 149 11.16 3.68 -17.22
N VAL A 150 11.70 4.59 -16.39
CA VAL A 150 10.99 5.78 -15.93
C VAL A 150 10.50 6.63 -17.10
N THR A 151 11.36 6.88 -18.09
CA THR A 151 11.01 7.66 -19.27
C THR A 151 9.85 7.02 -20.04
N ASN A 152 9.91 5.71 -20.30
CA ASN A 152 8.85 5.01 -21.01
C ASN A 152 7.51 5.09 -20.26
N TYR A 153 7.51 4.86 -18.96
CA TYR A 153 6.32 4.96 -18.12
C TYR A 153 5.77 6.39 -18.08
N PHE A 154 6.62 7.39 -17.85
CA PHE A 154 6.20 8.79 -17.77
C PHE A 154 5.68 9.34 -19.09
N MET A 155 6.21 8.91 -20.22
CA MET A 155 5.65 9.28 -21.54
C MET A 155 4.18 8.87 -21.66
N VAL A 156 3.82 7.69 -21.16
CA VAL A 156 2.42 7.21 -21.18
C VAL A 156 1.59 7.94 -20.13
N LEU A 157 2.04 7.93 -18.89
CA LEU A 157 1.30 8.53 -17.77
C LEU A 157 1.09 10.04 -17.93
N LEU A 158 2.14 10.78 -18.23
CA LEU A 158 2.04 12.25 -18.33
C LEU A 158 1.22 12.67 -19.54
N SER A 159 1.26 11.90 -20.64
CA SER A 159 0.39 12.13 -21.81
C SER A 159 -1.09 11.93 -21.45
N LEU A 160 -1.41 10.96 -20.59
CA LEU A 160 -2.75 10.74 -20.07
C LEU A 160 -3.19 11.88 -19.14
N LEU A 161 -2.29 12.39 -18.29
CA LEU A 161 -2.61 13.43 -17.29
C LEU A 161 -2.64 14.84 -17.88
N ALA A 162 -1.87 15.13 -18.93
CA ALA A 162 -1.72 16.49 -19.50
C ALA A 162 -3.05 17.18 -19.88
N PRO A 163 -4.08 16.50 -20.43
CA PRO A 163 -5.37 17.12 -20.70
C PRO A 163 -6.15 17.54 -19.46
N PHE A 164 -5.84 16.97 -18.29
CA PHE A 164 -6.54 17.24 -17.03
C PHE A 164 -5.95 18.38 -16.21
N GLN A 165 -4.98 19.13 -16.75
CA GLN A 165 -4.43 20.31 -16.10
C GLN A 165 -5.49 21.42 -15.98
N PHE A 166 -5.41 22.22 -14.92
CA PHE A 166 -6.33 23.34 -14.68
C PHE A 166 -6.31 24.34 -15.84
N THR A 167 -5.14 24.65 -16.36
CA THR A 167 -4.97 25.54 -17.53
C THR A 167 -5.60 24.97 -18.82
N LYS A 168 -5.98 23.70 -18.84
CA LYS A 168 -6.73 23.03 -19.92
C LYS A 168 -8.20 22.80 -19.57
N GLY A 169 -8.67 23.31 -18.42
CA GLY A 169 -10.03 23.13 -17.95
C GLY A 169 -10.25 21.89 -17.04
N GLY A 170 -9.18 21.15 -16.71
CA GLY A 170 -9.22 20.01 -15.81
C GLY A 170 -9.02 20.38 -14.34
N PRO A 171 -8.93 19.38 -13.45
CA PRO A 171 -8.81 19.62 -12.01
C PRO A 171 -7.37 19.76 -11.50
N ILE A 172 -6.34 19.33 -12.23
CA ILE A 172 -4.97 19.23 -11.72
C ILE A 172 -4.34 20.63 -11.68
N ILE A 173 -3.96 21.08 -10.49
CA ILE A 173 -3.35 22.42 -10.28
C ILE A 173 -1.84 22.37 -10.02
N SER A 174 -1.30 21.19 -9.66
CA SER A 174 0.15 21.01 -9.42
C SER A 174 0.56 19.55 -9.51
N PHE A 175 1.86 19.34 -9.75
CA PHE A 175 2.48 18.01 -9.80
C PHE A 175 3.69 17.94 -8.88
N GLN A 176 3.76 16.89 -8.07
CA GLN A 176 4.95 16.58 -7.28
C GLN A 176 5.96 15.78 -8.12
N VAL A 177 7.22 16.13 -8.00
CA VAL A 177 8.35 15.41 -8.59
C VAL A 177 8.96 14.52 -7.51
N GLU A 178 8.98 13.20 -7.72
CA GLU A 178 9.50 12.21 -6.77
C GLU A 178 8.77 12.21 -5.42
N ASN A 179 9.32 11.60 -4.38
CA ASN A 179 8.78 11.68 -3.02
C ASN A 179 9.89 11.64 -1.98
N GLU A 180 9.95 12.65 -1.12
CA GLU A 180 10.89 12.75 0.01
C GLU A 180 12.33 12.38 -0.37
N TYR A 181 12.77 12.82 -1.55
CA TYR A 181 14.06 12.43 -2.10
C TYR A 181 15.23 12.94 -1.27
N GLY A 182 15.05 14.07 -0.57
CA GLY A 182 16.04 14.61 0.36
C GLY A 182 16.30 13.73 1.57
N SER A 183 15.34 12.92 2.00
CA SER A 183 15.50 12.01 3.12
C SER A 183 16.45 10.85 2.84
N THR A 184 16.69 10.51 1.56
CA THR A 184 17.65 9.48 1.16
C THR A 184 19.09 9.80 1.61
N GLY A 185 19.42 11.07 1.77
CA GLY A 185 20.73 11.52 2.27
C GLY A 185 20.94 11.31 3.77
N GLN A 186 19.89 11.02 4.52
CA GLN A 186 19.90 10.88 5.98
C GLN A 186 19.83 9.42 6.44
N THR A 187 19.80 8.50 5.49
CA THR A 187 19.72 7.07 5.78
C THR A 187 21.13 6.49 6.03
N ASP A 188 21.21 5.26 6.53
CA ASP A 188 22.46 4.53 6.73
C ASP A 188 22.56 3.37 5.71
N PRO A 189 23.52 3.34 4.80
CA PRO A 189 24.58 4.34 4.60
C PRO A 189 24.05 5.65 3.99
N PRO A 190 24.68 6.79 4.30
CA PRO A 190 24.25 8.08 3.76
C PRO A 190 24.43 8.12 2.23
N PHE A 191 23.47 8.70 1.56
CA PHE A 191 23.46 8.88 0.11
C PHE A 191 23.32 10.38 -0.21
N THR A 192 24.12 10.88 -1.13
CA THR A 192 23.94 12.24 -1.65
C THR A 192 22.87 12.22 -2.73
N PRO A 193 21.72 12.90 -2.53
CA PRO A 193 20.64 12.95 -3.53
C PRO A 193 21.13 13.41 -4.89
N ASP A 194 20.75 12.67 -5.93
CA ASP A 194 21.20 12.86 -7.30
C ASP A 194 20.39 14.00 -7.98
N LYS A 195 20.98 15.18 -8.09
CA LYS A 195 20.37 16.33 -8.73
C LYS A 195 20.12 16.14 -10.22
N VAL A 196 20.94 15.31 -10.88
CA VAL A 196 20.74 14.98 -12.31
C VAL A 196 19.45 14.19 -12.48
N TYR A 197 19.19 13.25 -11.60
CA TYR A 197 17.94 12.49 -11.59
C TYR A 197 16.72 13.40 -11.46
N ILE A 198 16.70 14.29 -10.47
CA ILE A 198 15.57 15.24 -10.27
C ILE A 198 15.39 16.15 -11.49
N GLU A 199 16.49 16.64 -12.11
CA GLU A 199 16.41 17.45 -13.33
C GLU A 199 15.87 16.64 -14.51
N GLN A 200 16.29 15.39 -14.68
CA GLN A 200 15.75 14.51 -15.71
C GLN A 200 14.23 14.29 -15.52
N LEU A 201 13.78 14.06 -14.29
CA LEU A 201 12.34 13.97 -14.01
C LEU A 201 11.63 15.28 -14.36
N ARG A 202 12.15 16.44 -13.92
CA ARG A 202 11.57 17.74 -14.26
C ARG A 202 11.45 17.93 -15.77
N GLN A 203 12.47 17.55 -16.54
CA GLN A 203 12.43 17.63 -18.00
C GLN A 203 11.36 16.72 -18.61
N LEU A 204 11.13 15.52 -18.04
CA LEU A 204 10.06 14.63 -18.50
C LEU A 204 8.68 15.28 -18.32
N PHE A 205 8.42 15.99 -17.22
CA PHE A 205 7.17 16.76 -17.07
C PHE A 205 7.04 17.82 -18.16
N LEU A 206 8.05 18.66 -18.36
CA LEU A 206 8.01 19.75 -19.32
C LEU A 206 7.85 19.25 -20.77
N THR A 207 8.60 18.23 -21.16
CA THR A 207 8.57 17.67 -22.52
C THR A 207 7.26 16.92 -22.83
N ASN A 208 6.52 16.50 -21.79
CA ASN A 208 5.19 15.92 -21.92
C ASN A 208 4.04 16.93 -21.71
N ASN A 209 4.31 18.21 -21.95
CA ASN A 209 3.33 19.30 -21.92
C ASN A 209 2.68 19.53 -20.55
N ILE A 210 3.37 19.23 -19.46
CA ILE A 210 2.94 19.63 -18.12
C ILE A 210 3.41 21.07 -17.88
N THR A 211 2.45 21.97 -17.66
CA THR A 211 2.66 23.42 -17.48
C THR A 211 2.24 23.91 -16.09
N GLU A 212 1.54 23.07 -15.31
CA GLU A 212 1.17 23.40 -13.94
C GLU A 212 2.41 23.39 -13.01
N LEU A 213 2.25 23.98 -11.84
CA LEU A 213 3.31 24.10 -10.83
C LEU A 213 3.93 22.73 -10.49
N LEU A 214 5.26 22.66 -10.64
CA LEU A 214 6.05 21.50 -10.17
C LEU A 214 6.64 21.80 -8.79
N PHE A 215 6.52 20.82 -7.88
CA PHE A 215 7.03 20.96 -6.52
C PHE A 215 7.68 19.67 -6.01
N THR A 216 8.47 19.80 -4.94
CA THR A 216 9.02 18.68 -4.14
C THR A 216 8.52 18.77 -2.71
N SER A 217 8.51 17.64 -2.03
CA SER A 217 8.02 17.47 -0.67
C SER A 217 9.05 16.71 0.15
N ASP A 218 9.53 17.33 1.22
CA ASP A 218 10.57 16.80 2.12
C ASP A 218 10.35 17.31 3.55
N SER A 219 11.21 16.92 4.50
CA SER A 219 11.31 17.54 5.81
C SER A 219 12.37 18.65 5.76
N PRO A 220 12.01 19.93 5.64
CA PRO A 220 12.95 21.01 5.29
C PRO A 220 14.08 21.20 6.32
N VAL A 221 13.79 21.06 7.60
CA VAL A 221 14.80 21.18 8.68
C VAL A 221 15.86 20.09 8.54
N ALA A 222 15.44 18.87 8.24
CA ALA A 222 16.32 17.71 8.16
C ALA A 222 17.08 17.63 6.82
N SER A 223 16.38 17.89 5.70
CA SER A 223 16.89 17.64 4.33
C SER A 223 17.41 18.90 3.63
N GLY A 224 17.00 20.08 4.07
CA GLY A 224 17.25 21.32 3.34
C GLY A 224 16.70 21.23 1.91
N SER A 225 17.49 21.64 0.92
CA SER A 225 17.16 21.49 -0.50
C SER A 225 17.81 20.27 -1.15
N SER A 226 18.30 19.29 -0.39
CA SER A 226 19.05 18.16 -0.94
C SER A 226 18.24 17.35 -1.96
N GLY A 227 16.93 17.15 -1.74
CA GLY A 227 16.01 16.43 -2.64
C GLY A 227 15.34 17.29 -3.71
N SER A 228 15.69 18.58 -3.85
CA SER A 228 15.01 19.52 -4.74
C SER A 228 15.96 20.30 -5.65
N LEU A 229 15.41 21.14 -6.50
CA LEU A 229 16.13 22.10 -7.36
C LEU A 229 15.61 23.51 -7.09
N GLN A 230 16.41 24.55 -7.39
CA GLN A 230 15.95 25.95 -7.31
C GLN A 230 14.76 26.26 -8.23
N SER A 231 14.61 25.49 -9.31
CA SER A 231 13.51 25.62 -10.27
C SER A 231 12.22 24.94 -9.82
N LEU A 232 12.22 24.24 -8.70
CA LEU A 232 11.05 23.57 -8.13
C LEU A 232 10.60 24.28 -6.86
N PHE A 233 9.30 24.35 -6.66
CA PHE A 233 8.72 24.83 -5.42
C PHE A 233 8.90 23.78 -4.33
N GLN A 234 9.32 24.16 -3.11
CA GLN A 234 9.57 23.24 -2.02
C GLN A 234 8.47 23.33 -0.96
N THR A 235 8.07 22.21 -0.44
CA THR A 235 7.02 22.06 0.58
C THR A 235 7.49 21.20 1.75
N ALA A 236 6.75 21.21 2.86
CA ALA A 236 7.12 20.54 4.10
C ALA A 236 6.27 19.29 4.39
N ASN A 237 6.92 18.28 5.01
CA ASN A 237 6.29 17.09 5.59
C ASN A 237 6.64 17.00 7.06
N PHE A 238 5.63 16.84 7.93
CA PHE A 238 5.81 16.69 9.37
C PHE A 238 4.56 16.12 10.07
N GLY A 239 4.76 15.62 11.29
CA GLY A 239 3.69 15.17 12.19
C GLY A 239 3.18 16.25 13.12
N THR A 240 2.62 15.84 14.26
CA THR A 240 2.16 16.76 15.31
C THR A 240 3.33 17.40 16.05
N GLY A 241 3.26 18.71 16.28
CA GLY A 241 4.30 19.50 16.94
C GLY A 241 4.26 20.96 16.50
N ASP A 242 5.34 21.70 16.73
CA ASP A 242 5.48 23.08 16.24
C ASP A 242 5.93 23.07 14.77
N PRO A 243 5.12 23.56 13.81
CA PRO A 243 5.47 23.57 12.38
C PRO A 243 6.36 24.77 11.98
N ALA A 244 6.54 25.76 12.86
CA ALA A 244 7.24 27.00 12.53
C ALA A 244 8.69 26.76 12.05
N PRO A 245 9.50 25.88 12.67
CA PRO A 245 10.87 25.62 12.17
C PRO A 245 10.93 25.15 10.72
N ASP A 246 10.00 24.27 10.28
CA ASP A 246 9.95 23.79 8.92
C ASP A 246 9.52 24.89 7.94
N PHE A 247 8.55 25.71 8.29
CA PHE A 247 8.12 26.83 7.45
C PHE A 247 9.16 27.94 7.37
N ASP A 248 9.83 28.26 8.49
CA ASP A 248 10.95 29.23 8.51
C ASP A 248 12.11 28.72 7.63
N LYS A 249 12.38 27.41 7.67
CA LYS A 249 13.38 26.81 6.80
C LYS A 249 13.00 26.88 5.32
N LEU A 250 11.73 26.64 4.97
CA LEU A 250 11.25 26.84 3.58
C LEU A 250 11.47 28.30 3.14
N LYS A 251 11.18 29.28 3.99
CA LYS A 251 11.40 30.70 3.69
C LYS A 251 12.90 31.01 3.49
N GLU A 252 13.78 30.43 4.33
CA GLU A 252 15.23 30.53 4.12
C GLU A 252 15.66 29.98 2.78
N LEU A 253 15.12 28.81 2.35
CA LEU A 253 15.54 28.09 1.15
C LEU A 253 15.03 28.72 -0.16
N GLN A 254 13.84 29.31 -0.16
CA GLN A 254 13.16 29.75 -1.38
C GLN A 254 12.64 31.21 -1.35
N GLY A 255 12.94 31.97 -0.30
CA GLY A 255 12.53 33.38 -0.15
C GLY A 255 11.05 33.53 0.22
N ASP A 256 10.49 34.69 -0.11
CA ASP A 256 9.10 35.05 0.22
C ASP A 256 8.07 34.32 -0.67
N LYS A 257 8.20 33.00 -0.80
CA LYS A 257 7.17 32.13 -1.40
C LYS A 257 6.18 31.66 -0.33
N PRO A 258 4.96 31.22 -0.73
CA PRO A 258 3.99 30.72 0.24
C PRO A 258 4.53 29.48 0.97
N ALA A 259 4.18 29.33 2.23
CA ALA A 259 4.46 28.11 2.98
C ALA A 259 3.34 27.08 2.76
N MET A 260 3.71 25.80 2.65
CA MET A 260 2.77 24.71 2.54
C MET A 260 3.32 23.43 3.16
N ALA A 261 2.51 22.77 3.99
CA ALA A 261 2.69 21.39 4.36
C ALA A 261 1.95 20.50 3.36
N THR A 262 2.67 19.76 2.51
CA THR A 262 2.08 18.80 1.57
C THR A 262 1.84 17.44 2.19
N GLU A 263 2.46 17.17 3.33
CA GLU A 263 2.08 16.08 4.21
C GLU A 263 2.07 16.57 5.67
N TYR A 264 0.91 16.97 6.14
CA TYR A 264 0.66 17.04 7.57
C TYR A 264 0.08 15.70 8.03
N TRP A 265 0.91 14.90 8.72
CA TRP A 265 0.54 13.54 9.10
C TRP A 265 -0.55 13.55 10.16
N SER A 266 -1.75 13.16 9.73
CA SER A 266 -2.95 13.15 10.59
C SER A 266 -2.96 12.02 11.60
N GLY A 267 -2.20 10.97 11.35
CA GLY A 267 -2.01 9.78 12.15
C GLY A 267 -0.75 9.04 11.74
N TRP A 268 -0.80 7.70 11.72
CA TRP A 268 0.28 6.86 11.25
C TRP A 268 -0.26 5.49 10.81
N PHE A 269 0.55 4.75 10.07
CA PHE A 269 0.25 3.40 9.63
C PHE A 269 0.62 2.34 10.67
N ASP A 270 0.15 1.12 10.47
CA ASP A 270 0.36 -0.01 11.38
C ASP A 270 1.22 -1.08 10.74
N HIS A 271 2.08 -1.72 11.54
CA HIS A 271 2.83 -2.91 11.14
C HIS A 271 2.27 -4.16 11.83
N TRP A 272 2.35 -5.31 11.15
CA TRP A 272 2.12 -6.59 11.80
C TRP A 272 3.08 -6.78 12.98
N SER A 273 2.60 -7.32 14.09
CA SER A 273 3.31 -7.54 15.37
C SER A 273 3.53 -6.30 16.25
N GLN A 274 3.08 -5.13 15.84
CA GLN A 274 3.12 -3.91 16.66
C GLN A 274 1.73 -3.57 17.21
N ASP A 275 1.66 -2.57 18.09
CA ASP A 275 0.38 -2.04 18.57
C ASP A 275 -0.27 -1.16 17.51
N LYS A 276 -1.59 -1.15 17.48
CA LYS A 276 -2.34 -0.19 16.65
C LYS A 276 -1.97 1.24 17.02
N TYR A 277 -1.68 2.03 16.01
CA TYR A 277 -1.50 3.47 16.19
C TYR A 277 -2.79 4.15 16.65
N ASN A 278 -2.69 5.06 17.62
CA ASN A 278 -3.80 5.86 18.12
C ASN A 278 -3.26 7.23 18.55
N GLY A 279 -3.38 8.22 17.68
CA GLY A 279 -2.86 9.57 17.86
C GLY A 279 -3.76 10.46 18.72
N SER A 280 -3.15 11.49 19.32
CA SER A 280 -3.89 12.50 20.09
C SER A 280 -4.65 13.45 19.18
N VAL A 281 -5.99 13.42 19.25
CA VAL A 281 -6.85 14.39 18.54
C VAL A 281 -6.53 15.83 18.96
N ARG A 282 -6.16 16.07 20.24
CA ARG A 282 -5.78 17.39 20.70
C ARG A 282 -4.46 17.85 20.08
N ALA A 283 -3.42 17.02 20.09
CA ALA A 283 -2.14 17.38 19.45
C ALA A 283 -2.33 17.67 17.95
N PHE A 284 -3.16 16.87 17.28
CA PHE A 284 -3.54 17.14 15.89
C PHE A 284 -4.22 18.51 15.72
N ALA A 285 -5.18 18.86 16.59
CA ALA A 285 -5.87 20.15 16.54
C ALA A 285 -4.91 21.32 16.83
N ASP A 286 -4.09 21.20 17.87
CA ASP A 286 -3.14 22.25 18.30
C ASP A 286 -2.13 22.53 17.16
N THR A 287 -1.60 21.51 16.49
CA THR A 287 -0.69 21.69 15.34
C THR A 287 -1.41 22.34 14.15
N LEU A 288 -2.64 21.91 13.84
CA LEU A 288 -3.42 22.54 12.78
C LEU A 288 -3.66 24.03 13.05
N ASP A 289 -3.98 24.41 14.30
CA ASP A 289 -4.15 25.79 14.70
C ASP A 289 -2.85 26.60 14.47
N MET A 290 -1.68 26.03 14.76
CA MET A 290 -0.38 26.67 14.50
C MET A 290 -0.09 26.81 12.99
N ILE A 291 -0.40 25.80 12.16
CA ILE A 291 -0.25 25.88 10.70
C ILE A 291 -1.10 27.03 10.13
N LEU A 292 -2.36 27.12 10.53
CA LEU A 292 -3.28 28.15 10.07
C LEU A 292 -2.90 29.55 10.57
N ALA A 293 -2.34 29.66 11.78
CA ALA A 293 -1.82 30.90 12.34
C ALA A 293 -0.54 31.40 11.63
N TYR A 294 0.26 30.51 11.05
CA TYR A 294 1.44 30.84 10.21
C TYR A 294 1.07 31.35 8.81
N PRO A 295 -0.14 31.55 8.48
CA PRO A 295 -0.94 31.49 7.24
C PRO A 295 -0.40 30.55 6.16
N ALA A 296 -0.05 29.32 6.52
CA ALA A 296 0.39 28.30 5.60
C ALA A 296 -0.78 27.52 5.00
N SER A 297 -0.58 26.99 3.80
CA SER A 297 -1.45 25.97 3.20
C SER A 297 -1.15 24.58 3.80
N VAL A 298 -2.13 23.69 3.80
CA VAL A 298 -2.01 22.36 4.39
C VAL A 298 -2.70 21.28 3.56
N ASN A 299 -2.04 20.13 3.42
CA ASN A 299 -2.63 18.90 2.94
C ASN A 299 -2.52 17.82 4.02
N PHE A 300 -3.65 17.27 4.43
CA PHE A 300 -3.71 16.23 5.45
C PHE A 300 -3.30 14.89 4.84
N TYR A 301 -2.20 14.33 5.29
CA TYR A 301 -1.75 13.01 4.91
C TYR A 301 -1.94 12.03 6.08
N MET A 302 -2.84 11.09 6.04
CA MET A 302 -3.95 10.91 5.12
C MET A 302 -5.18 11.67 5.59
N PHE A 303 -6.06 12.05 4.68
CA PHE A 303 -7.43 12.41 5.04
C PHE A 303 -8.33 11.17 5.04
N HIS A 304 -8.08 10.25 4.12
CA HIS A 304 -8.68 8.93 4.04
C HIS A 304 -7.63 7.93 3.54
N GLY A 305 -7.23 7.01 4.40
CA GLY A 305 -6.20 6.03 4.06
C GLY A 305 -6.71 4.91 3.15
N GLY A 306 -7.82 4.28 3.51
CA GLY A 306 -8.39 3.14 2.78
C GLY A 306 -7.73 1.81 3.10
N THR A 307 -7.62 0.93 2.10
CA THR A 307 -7.18 -0.46 2.23
C THR A 307 -6.08 -0.79 1.24
N SER A 308 -5.00 -1.41 1.70
CA SER A 308 -3.99 -2.03 0.84
C SER A 308 -4.48 -3.41 0.39
N TRP A 309 -5.29 -3.42 -0.68
CA TRP A 309 -5.94 -4.63 -1.20
C TRP A 309 -4.95 -5.74 -1.53
N GLY A 310 -5.34 -6.98 -1.30
CA GLY A 310 -4.57 -8.14 -1.70
C GLY A 310 -3.17 -8.18 -1.07
N PHE A 311 -2.16 -7.99 -1.89
CA PHE A 311 -0.75 -8.05 -1.51
C PHE A 311 -0.03 -6.70 -1.63
N LEU A 312 -0.78 -5.60 -1.68
CA LEU A 312 -0.27 -4.28 -2.05
C LEU A 312 0.30 -3.46 -0.89
N ASN A 313 0.23 -3.96 0.35
CA ASN A 313 0.93 -3.33 1.47
C ASN A 313 2.45 -3.41 1.27
N GLY A 314 3.15 -2.36 1.66
CA GLY A 314 4.61 -2.31 1.72
C GLY A 314 5.18 -2.85 3.02
N ALA A 315 6.38 -2.43 3.32
CA ALA A 315 7.09 -2.72 4.55
C ALA A 315 8.11 -1.62 4.85
N ASN A 316 8.61 -1.58 6.09
CA ASN A 316 9.70 -0.71 6.51
C ASN A 316 10.87 -1.54 7.05
N MET A 317 12.06 -0.93 7.08
CA MET A 317 13.27 -1.51 7.66
C MET A 317 14.06 -0.43 8.39
N ASP A 318 14.50 -0.72 9.61
CA ASP A 318 15.33 0.24 10.38
C ASP A 318 16.80 0.24 9.92
N SER A 319 17.23 -0.81 9.20
CA SER A 319 18.59 -0.96 8.70
C SER A 319 18.63 -1.90 7.49
N LEU A 320 19.81 -2.13 6.92
CA LEU A 320 20.00 -3.13 5.85
C LEU A 320 19.82 -4.59 6.33
N SER A 321 19.77 -4.82 7.64
CA SER A 321 19.53 -6.17 8.17
C SER A 321 18.07 -6.59 8.01
N PRO A 322 17.77 -7.72 7.35
CA PRO A 322 16.42 -8.24 7.26
C PRO A 322 15.72 -8.47 8.62
N SER A 323 16.50 -8.63 9.71
CA SER A 323 15.92 -8.77 11.05
C SER A 323 15.16 -7.53 11.54
N THR A 324 15.39 -6.37 10.91
CA THR A 324 14.72 -5.09 11.21
C THR A 324 13.54 -4.80 10.28
N TYR A 325 13.04 -5.80 9.59
CA TYR A 325 11.91 -5.69 8.68
C TYR A 325 10.57 -5.69 9.42
N TYR A 326 9.66 -4.82 9.00
CA TYR A 326 8.31 -4.61 9.55
C TYR A 326 7.30 -4.53 8.41
N PRO A 327 6.53 -5.59 8.11
CA PRO A 327 5.50 -5.54 7.08
C PRO A 327 4.28 -4.73 7.56
N ASP A 328 3.74 -3.90 6.66
CA ASP A 328 2.55 -3.11 6.92
C ASP A 328 1.30 -3.99 6.94
N THR A 329 0.27 -3.56 7.67
CA THR A 329 -1.02 -4.25 7.73
C THR A 329 -1.83 -4.05 6.43
N THR A 330 -2.89 -4.84 6.24
CA THR A 330 -3.82 -4.69 5.12
C THR A 330 -4.61 -3.39 5.23
N SER A 331 -5.08 -3.03 6.42
CA SER A 331 -5.74 -1.75 6.65
C SER A 331 -4.73 -0.60 6.56
N TYR A 332 -5.07 0.42 5.79
CA TYR A 332 -4.36 1.70 5.78
C TYR A 332 -5.23 2.80 6.41
N ASP A 333 -5.92 2.47 7.48
CA ASP A 333 -6.79 3.39 8.25
C ASP A 333 -6.08 4.69 8.64
N TYR A 334 -4.79 4.60 8.99
CA TYR A 334 -3.91 5.72 9.29
C TYR A 334 -4.35 6.57 10.50
N ASP A 335 -5.40 6.18 11.21
CA ASP A 335 -6.06 7.01 12.23
C ASP A 335 -6.46 8.40 11.66
N ALA A 336 -6.89 8.40 10.38
CA ALA A 336 -7.17 9.57 9.57
C ALA A 336 -8.53 10.23 9.93
N PRO A 337 -8.82 11.45 9.41
CA PRO A 337 -10.13 12.09 9.56
C PRO A 337 -11.31 11.28 9.04
N LEU A 338 -11.13 10.46 8.00
CA LEU A 338 -12.07 9.42 7.61
C LEU A 338 -11.46 8.06 7.89
N THR A 339 -12.20 7.18 8.58
CA THR A 339 -11.78 5.81 8.86
C THR A 339 -11.64 4.98 7.57
N GLU A 340 -11.07 3.77 7.65
CA GLU A 340 -10.94 2.86 6.50
C GLU A 340 -12.26 2.66 5.74
N SER A 341 -13.40 2.54 6.44
CA SER A 341 -14.73 2.45 5.84
C SER A 341 -15.31 3.80 5.38
N GLY A 342 -14.62 4.91 5.62
CA GLY A 342 -15.05 6.25 5.27
C GLY A 342 -15.98 6.92 6.26
N ASP A 343 -16.04 6.46 7.50
CA ASP A 343 -16.79 7.10 8.58
C ASP A 343 -16.05 8.32 9.12
N TYR A 344 -16.81 9.20 9.76
CA TYR A 344 -16.27 10.41 10.35
C TYR A 344 -15.53 10.12 11.67
N HIS A 345 -14.21 10.25 11.67
CA HIS A 345 -13.42 10.26 12.90
C HIS A 345 -13.51 11.63 13.62
N LYS A 346 -13.13 11.70 14.88
CA LYS A 346 -13.12 12.97 15.65
C LYS A 346 -12.27 14.06 14.98
N LYS A 347 -11.19 13.70 14.31
CA LYS A 347 -10.32 14.63 13.56
C LYS A 347 -11.05 15.29 12.39
N TYR A 348 -12.04 14.63 11.78
CA TYR A 348 -12.86 15.23 10.73
C TYR A 348 -13.59 16.49 11.20
N GLN A 349 -14.18 16.45 12.40
CA GLN A 349 -14.89 17.61 12.95
C GLN A 349 -13.91 18.74 13.29
N VAL A 350 -12.70 18.41 13.76
CA VAL A 350 -11.64 19.41 13.98
C VAL A 350 -11.31 20.12 12.67
N VAL A 351 -11.01 19.38 11.60
CA VAL A 351 -10.70 19.97 10.29
C VAL A 351 -11.84 20.84 9.80
N LYS A 352 -13.07 20.30 9.81
CA LYS A 352 -14.26 21.04 9.34
C LYS A 352 -14.41 22.39 10.05
N GLN A 353 -14.33 22.40 11.40
CA GLN A 353 -14.47 23.61 12.20
C GLN A 353 -13.36 24.63 11.90
N ARG A 354 -12.08 24.17 11.87
CA ARG A 354 -10.94 25.07 11.65
C ARG A 354 -10.97 25.71 10.25
N LEU A 355 -11.29 24.93 9.24
CA LEU A 355 -11.38 25.45 7.87
C LEU A 355 -12.62 26.35 7.67
N GLU A 356 -13.70 26.14 8.41
CA GLU A 356 -14.83 27.07 8.38
C GLU A 356 -14.47 28.45 8.93
N ASP A 357 -13.67 28.48 9.99
CA ASP A 357 -13.24 29.70 10.67
C ASP A 357 -12.14 30.47 9.89
N HIS A 358 -11.23 29.75 9.19
CA HIS A 358 -10.01 30.32 8.61
C HIS A 358 -10.06 30.49 7.07
N ASP A 359 -10.96 29.83 6.35
CA ASP A 359 -11.01 29.92 4.88
C ASP A 359 -11.42 31.35 4.44
N PRO A 360 -10.52 32.11 3.77
CA PRO A 360 -10.82 33.48 3.35
C PRO A 360 -11.78 33.51 2.15
N VAL A 361 -11.90 32.45 1.39
CA VAL A 361 -12.73 32.36 0.18
C VAL A 361 -13.96 31.51 0.45
N LYS A 362 -15.11 32.19 0.59
CA LYS A 362 -16.39 31.49 0.85
C LYS A 362 -16.97 30.97 -0.45
N THR A 363 -16.99 29.65 -0.58
CA THR A 363 -17.61 28.91 -1.70
C THR A 363 -18.67 27.95 -1.22
N ARG A 364 -19.53 27.51 -2.15
CA ARG A 364 -20.57 26.53 -1.85
C ARG A 364 -19.93 25.19 -1.42
N ARG A 365 -20.38 24.66 -0.28
CA ARG A 365 -19.99 23.34 0.21
C ARG A 365 -21.19 22.41 0.22
N PRO A 366 -21.03 21.11 -0.12
CA PRO A 366 -22.12 20.14 0.01
C PRO A 366 -22.44 19.89 1.49
N GLN A 367 -23.63 19.39 1.75
CA GLN A 367 -23.95 18.82 3.04
C GLN A 367 -23.07 17.57 3.28
N MET A 368 -22.77 17.29 4.55
CA MET A 368 -22.07 16.06 4.92
C MET A 368 -22.90 14.86 4.48
N PRO A 369 -22.34 13.95 3.66
CA PRO A 369 -23.04 12.71 3.30
C PRO A 369 -23.38 11.87 4.53
N GLU A 370 -24.48 11.13 4.44
CA GLU A 370 -24.79 10.11 5.44
C GLU A 370 -23.71 9.01 5.42
N LEU A 371 -23.54 8.34 6.57
CA LEU A 371 -22.64 7.20 6.66
C LEU A 371 -23.17 6.05 5.79
N LYS A 372 -22.26 5.33 5.16
CA LYS A 372 -22.60 4.09 4.47
C LYS A 372 -23.10 3.06 5.49
N LYS A 373 -24.17 2.34 5.13
CA LYS A 373 -24.73 1.30 5.97
C LYS A 373 -23.72 0.17 6.14
N ARG A 374 -23.50 -0.25 7.37
CA ARG A 374 -22.73 -1.46 7.71
C ARG A 374 -23.59 -2.45 8.45
N VAL A 375 -23.36 -3.72 8.18
CA VAL A 375 -24.07 -4.82 8.85
C VAL A 375 -23.10 -5.92 9.25
N ALA A 376 -23.36 -6.56 10.37
CA ALA A 376 -22.83 -7.87 10.65
C ALA A 376 -23.76 -8.89 10.00
N TYR A 377 -23.37 -9.44 8.86
CA TYR A 377 -24.11 -10.54 8.25
C TYR A 377 -24.09 -11.76 9.17
N ASP A 378 -25.07 -12.64 9.02
CA ASP A 378 -25.10 -13.88 9.77
C ASP A 378 -23.82 -14.70 9.50
N SER A 379 -23.36 -15.40 10.54
CA SER A 379 -22.21 -16.30 10.40
C SER A 379 -22.50 -17.37 9.36
N ILE A 380 -21.56 -17.62 8.47
CA ILE A 380 -21.65 -18.65 7.43
C ILE A 380 -20.73 -19.82 7.74
N LYS A 381 -21.21 -21.04 7.46
CA LYS A 381 -20.41 -22.25 7.66
C LYS A 381 -19.52 -22.48 6.46
N VAL A 382 -18.29 -22.92 6.72
CA VAL A 382 -17.44 -23.50 5.69
C VAL A 382 -18.11 -24.76 5.15
N LYS A 383 -18.24 -24.83 3.85
CA LYS A 383 -18.90 -25.93 3.14
C LYS A 383 -17.93 -26.88 2.48
N ARG A 384 -16.85 -26.35 1.93
CA ARG A 384 -15.90 -27.08 1.08
C ARG A 384 -14.47 -26.75 1.48
N TYR A 385 -13.57 -27.69 1.17
CA TYR A 385 -12.17 -27.60 1.53
C TYR A 385 -11.29 -28.23 0.45
N ILE A 386 -10.14 -27.62 0.20
CA ILE A 386 -9.05 -28.20 -0.59
C ILE A 386 -7.83 -28.22 0.34
N ASN A 387 -7.31 -29.40 0.67
CA ASN A 387 -6.13 -29.52 1.50
C ASN A 387 -4.88 -28.97 0.78
N TYR A 388 -3.81 -28.75 1.53
CA TYR A 388 -2.56 -28.20 1.03
C TYR A 388 -2.03 -28.94 -0.21
N GLU A 389 -1.96 -30.28 -0.15
CA GLU A 389 -1.41 -31.10 -1.25
C GLU A 389 -2.21 -30.95 -2.54
N LYS A 390 -3.52 -31.09 -2.49
CA LYS A 390 -4.42 -30.88 -3.64
C LYS A 390 -4.36 -29.44 -4.16
N MET A 391 -4.17 -28.46 -3.26
CA MET A 391 -4.02 -27.06 -3.66
C MET A 391 -2.74 -26.85 -4.46
N VAL A 392 -1.62 -27.39 -3.99
CA VAL A 392 -0.33 -27.29 -4.69
C VAL A 392 -0.39 -27.94 -6.06
N ASP A 393 -0.98 -29.12 -6.17
CA ASP A 393 -1.15 -29.83 -7.45
C ASP A 393 -1.95 -29.01 -8.48
N LYS A 394 -2.81 -28.08 -8.04
CA LYS A 394 -3.57 -27.16 -8.92
C LYS A 394 -2.77 -25.93 -9.37
N THR A 395 -1.73 -25.58 -8.65
CA THR A 395 -0.83 -24.46 -8.98
C THR A 395 0.39 -24.87 -9.79
N ASP A 396 0.58 -26.17 -9.99
CA ASP A 396 1.77 -26.76 -10.62
C ASP A 396 1.94 -26.44 -12.11
N LEU A 397 0.90 -25.91 -12.76
CA LEU A 397 0.90 -25.61 -14.20
C LEU A 397 1.95 -24.58 -14.63
N ASP A 398 2.31 -23.66 -13.72
CA ASP A 398 3.31 -22.61 -13.95
C ASP A 398 4.65 -22.90 -13.25
N ALA A 399 4.85 -24.14 -12.83
CA ALA A 399 6.04 -24.53 -12.08
C ALA A 399 7.31 -24.45 -12.94
N VAL A 400 8.40 -24.09 -12.28
CA VAL A 400 9.72 -23.93 -12.88
C VAL A 400 10.66 -24.99 -12.30
N GLN A 401 11.24 -25.84 -13.14
CA GLN A 401 12.29 -26.75 -12.74
C GLN A 401 13.64 -26.02 -12.76
N ASN A 402 14.37 -26.00 -11.64
CA ASN A 402 15.67 -25.37 -11.58
C ASN A 402 16.60 -26.10 -10.59
N ASP A 403 17.87 -26.22 -10.93
CA ASP A 403 18.87 -26.88 -10.07
C ASP A 403 19.03 -26.16 -8.72
N LYS A 404 18.98 -24.84 -8.73
CA LYS A 404 19.13 -24.01 -7.53
C LYS A 404 17.87 -23.23 -7.17
N ILE A 405 17.82 -22.77 -5.95
CA ILE A 405 16.82 -21.83 -5.47
C ILE A 405 16.82 -20.56 -6.34
N LEU A 406 15.63 -20.10 -6.71
CA LEU A 406 15.39 -18.81 -7.38
C LEU A 406 14.40 -17.99 -6.56
N PRO A 407 14.65 -16.71 -6.31
CA PRO A 407 13.64 -15.82 -5.71
C PRO A 407 12.52 -15.51 -6.71
N MET A 408 11.39 -15.01 -6.19
CA MET A 408 10.17 -14.72 -6.96
C MET A 408 10.43 -13.93 -8.24
N GLU A 409 11.21 -12.85 -8.13
CA GLU A 409 11.49 -11.92 -9.23
C GLU A 409 12.29 -12.59 -10.37
N MET A 410 13.04 -13.63 -10.07
CA MET A 410 13.91 -14.30 -11.03
C MET A 410 13.25 -15.48 -11.75
N LEU A 411 12.01 -15.83 -11.41
CA LEU A 411 11.29 -16.89 -12.12
C LEU A 411 11.04 -16.49 -13.59
N PRO A 412 11.25 -17.42 -14.55
CA PRO A 412 11.01 -17.16 -15.98
C PRO A 412 9.51 -17.30 -16.34
N ILE A 413 8.65 -16.65 -15.61
CA ILE A 413 7.19 -16.63 -15.76
C ILE A 413 6.68 -15.22 -16.10
N ASN A 414 5.38 -15.09 -16.42
CA ASN A 414 4.74 -13.81 -16.70
C ASN A 414 5.46 -13.00 -17.80
N ASN A 415 5.78 -13.62 -18.93
CA ASN A 415 6.63 -13.05 -19.98
C ASN A 415 8.04 -12.63 -19.48
N ASN A 416 8.61 -13.45 -18.64
CA ASN A 416 9.94 -13.24 -18.04
C ASN A 416 10.03 -12.00 -17.13
N THR A 417 8.94 -11.64 -16.44
CA THR A 417 8.91 -10.55 -15.44
C THR A 417 8.97 -11.04 -14.00
N GLY A 418 8.94 -12.35 -13.79
CA GLY A 418 8.94 -12.97 -12.47
C GLY A 418 7.56 -12.97 -11.82
N GLN A 419 7.54 -13.34 -10.55
CA GLN A 419 6.37 -13.29 -9.66
C GLN A 419 6.45 -12.02 -8.81
N GLN A 420 5.37 -11.22 -8.80
CA GLN A 420 5.34 -9.99 -8.00
C GLN A 420 4.88 -10.24 -6.57
N PHE A 421 3.81 -11.02 -6.40
CA PHE A 421 3.04 -11.12 -5.15
C PHE A 421 2.80 -12.56 -4.75
N GLY A 422 2.27 -12.76 -3.55
CA GLY A 422 1.72 -14.01 -3.07
C GLY A 422 2.74 -14.90 -2.38
N TYR A 423 2.71 -16.17 -2.72
CA TYR A 423 3.54 -17.21 -2.10
C TYR A 423 4.35 -17.93 -3.16
N ILE A 424 5.47 -18.52 -2.76
CA ILE A 424 6.30 -19.38 -3.61
C ILE A 424 6.58 -20.68 -2.86
N ILE A 425 6.47 -21.81 -3.56
CA ILE A 425 6.75 -23.12 -3.00
C ILE A 425 8.00 -23.69 -3.66
N TYR A 426 8.96 -24.10 -2.85
CA TYR A 426 10.12 -24.85 -3.27
C TYR A 426 9.90 -26.30 -2.92
N ARG A 427 9.60 -27.14 -3.92
CA ARG A 427 9.33 -28.58 -3.76
C ARG A 427 10.53 -29.40 -4.14
N LYS A 428 10.89 -30.36 -3.29
CA LYS A 428 11.87 -31.40 -3.55
C LYS A 428 11.22 -32.77 -3.37
N THR A 429 11.21 -33.58 -4.41
CA THR A 429 10.69 -34.95 -4.37
C THR A 429 11.80 -35.98 -4.08
N ASP A 430 11.40 -37.19 -3.73
CA ASP A 430 12.28 -38.36 -3.52
C ASP A 430 13.44 -38.10 -2.53
N VAL A 431 13.20 -37.22 -1.54
CA VAL A 431 14.20 -36.89 -0.54
C VAL A 431 14.11 -37.84 0.68
N THR A 432 15.27 -38.29 1.17
CA THR A 432 15.35 -38.99 2.44
C THR A 432 15.72 -37.99 3.54
N LEU A 433 14.87 -37.89 4.59
CA LEU A 433 15.02 -37.00 5.74
C LEU A 433 15.18 -37.85 6.99
N PRO A 434 16.40 -38.22 7.42
CA PRO A 434 16.62 -39.08 8.59
C PRO A 434 16.18 -38.38 9.88
N LYS A 435 15.71 -39.15 10.85
CA LYS A 435 15.52 -38.67 12.23
C LYS A 435 16.83 -38.11 12.76
N GLY A 436 16.79 -36.90 13.31
CA GLY A 436 17.97 -36.17 13.82
C GLY A 436 18.68 -35.33 12.78
N SER A 437 18.39 -35.49 11.48
CA SER A 437 18.97 -34.61 10.46
C SER A 437 18.39 -33.18 10.56
N LYS A 438 19.20 -32.22 10.11
CA LYS A 438 18.93 -30.78 10.25
C LYS A 438 18.71 -30.15 8.88
N LEU A 439 17.53 -29.55 8.69
CA LEU A 439 17.24 -28.72 7.54
C LEU A 439 17.56 -27.26 7.90
N THR A 440 18.42 -26.61 7.12
CA THR A 440 18.85 -25.23 7.34
C THR A 440 18.53 -24.40 6.12
N VAL A 441 17.78 -23.31 6.30
CA VAL A 441 17.63 -22.23 5.31
C VAL A 441 18.78 -21.25 5.55
N THR A 442 19.75 -21.21 4.65
CA THR A 442 20.90 -20.31 4.81
C THR A 442 20.55 -18.87 4.51
N GLY A 443 21.19 -17.93 5.20
CA GLY A 443 20.83 -16.52 5.14
C GLY A 443 19.52 -16.23 5.85
N TYR A 444 18.66 -15.46 5.23
CA TYR A 444 17.34 -15.07 5.75
C TYR A 444 16.20 -15.58 4.85
N VAL A 445 15.05 -15.76 5.44
CA VAL A 445 13.79 -15.96 4.70
C VAL A 445 13.17 -14.60 4.35
N TYR A 446 12.62 -14.46 3.18
CA TYR A 446 11.94 -13.23 2.71
C TYR A 446 10.49 -13.55 2.26
N ASP A 447 9.47 -13.63 3.20
CA ASP A 447 9.62 -13.15 4.58
C ASP A 447 9.24 -14.23 5.61
N THR A 448 8.23 -15.07 5.35
CA THR A 448 7.83 -16.15 6.28
C THR A 448 7.81 -17.49 5.59
N ILE A 449 8.20 -18.57 6.29
CA ILE A 449 8.30 -19.93 5.74
C ILE A 449 7.58 -20.94 6.60
N ASN A 450 6.85 -21.84 5.95
CA ASN A 450 6.36 -23.09 6.54
C ASN A 450 6.96 -24.29 5.81
N VAL A 451 7.26 -25.37 6.54
CA VAL A 451 7.85 -26.61 6.02
C VAL A 451 6.81 -27.74 6.08
N TYR A 452 6.63 -28.41 4.95
CA TYR A 452 5.74 -29.55 4.81
C TYR A 452 6.53 -30.78 4.37
N VAL A 453 6.14 -31.94 4.89
CA VAL A 453 6.64 -33.24 4.44
C VAL A 453 5.44 -34.13 4.13
N ASN A 454 5.38 -34.63 2.90
CA ASN A 454 4.26 -35.41 2.38
C ASN A 454 2.90 -34.75 2.64
N GLY A 455 2.80 -33.47 2.28
CA GLY A 455 1.58 -32.64 2.44
C GLY A 455 1.24 -32.25 3.88
N LYS A 456 2.01 -32.75 4.88
CA LYS A 456 1.77 -32.44 6.29
C LYS A 456 2.76 -31.38 6.79
N ARG A 457 2.24 -30.27 7.35
CA ARG A 457 3.07 -29.23 7.95
C ARG A 457 3.78 -29.77 9.19
N ILE A 458 5.09 -29.50 9.29
CA ILE A 458 5.93 -29.86 10.42
C ILE A 458 6.37 -28.66 11.28
N THR A 459 6.23 -27.44 10.76
CA THR A 459 6.43 -26.19 11.51
C THR A 459 5.11 -25.76 12.15
N ASN A 460 5.14 -25.29 13.39
CA ASN A 460 3.92 -24.91 14.14
C ASN A 460 3.97 -23.50 14.75
N ASN A 461 5.00 -22.72 14.41
CA ASN A 461 5.19 -21.39 14.96
C ASN A 461 4.35 -20.35 14.20
N VAL A 462 3.31 -19.81 14.84
CA VAL A 462 2.39 -18.81 14.22
C VAL A 462 2.80 -17.38 14.52
N ASN A 463 3.28 -17.08 15.73
CA ASN A 463 3.40 -15.71 16.24
C ASN A 463 4.75 -15.40 16.92
N ASP A 464 5.70 -16.32 16.93
CA ASP A 464 7.01 -16.09 17.54
C ASP A 464 8.05 -15.77 16.47
N LEU A 465 8.25 -14.47 16.22
CA LEU A 465 9.11 -13.95 15.16
C LEU A 465 10.61 -14.25 15.40
N ASP A 466 11.01 -14.62 16.61
CA ASP A 466 12.41 -14.90 16.97
C ASP A 466 12.77 -16.39 16.78
N ASN A 467 11.79 -17.20 16.35
CA ASN A 467 11.97 -18.61 16.04
C ASN A 467 11.90 -18.88 14.53
N PHE A 468 12.25 -20.13 14.16
CA PHE A 468 12.19 -20.58 12.76
C PHE A 468 10.84 -20.25 12.11
N GLY A 469 10.92 -19.73 10.90
CA GLY A 469 9.74 -19.41 10.09
C GLY A 469 9.61 -17.93 9.73
N TYR A 470 10.47 -17.06 10.26
CA TYR A 470 10.36 -15.61 10.04
C TYR A 470 11.70 -14.97 9.68
N TRP A 471 11.64 -13.80 9.09
CA TRP A 471 12.75 -12.96 8.60
C TRP A 471 13.80 -12.57 9.65
N ARG A 472 13.49 -12.67 10.96
CA ARG A 472 14.42 -12.28 12.03
C ARG A 472 15.56 -13.27 12.24
N GLN A 473 15.37 -14.53 11.84
CA GLN A 473 16.33 -15.58 12.10
C GLN A 473 17.25 -15.82 10.91
N GLN A 474 18.54 -15.53 11.08
CA GLN A 474 19.59 -15.89 10.13
C GLN A 474 19.97 -17.37 10.27
N ASN A 475 20.10 -18.07 9.16
CA ASN A 475 20.44 -19.50 9.10
C ASN A 475 19.47 -20.37 9.94
N GLY A 476 18.17 -20.02 9.86
CA GLY A 476 17.12 -20.73 10.59
C GLY A 476 17.09 -22.21 10.25
N SER A 477 16.88 -23.07 11.26
CA SER A 477 16.92 -24.51 11.06
C SER A 477 15.88 -25.25 11.90
N ILE A 478 15.49 -26.44 11.40
CA ILE A 478 14.67 -27.41 12.10
C ILE A 478 15.34 -28.77 12.09
N THR A 479 15.07 -29.58 13.12
CA THR A 479 15.55 -30.96 13.21
C THR A 479 14.38 -31.93 13.05
N PHE A 480 14.51 -32.91 12.16
CA PHE A 480 13.47 -33.90 11.95
C PHE A 480 13.39 -34.87 13.14
N THR A 481 12.20 -35.04 13.67
CA THR A 481 11.92 -35.98 14.81
C THR A 481 11.60 -37.38 14.35
N THR A 482 11.32 -37.57 13.06
CA THR A 482 10.93 -38.83 12.41
C THR A 482 11.73 -38.97 11.11
N THR A 483 12.04 -40.23 10.73
CA THR A 483 12.63 -40.53 9.43
C THR A 483 11.55 -40.56 8.36
N TYR A 484 11.79 -39.86 7.25
CA TYR A 484 10.97 -39.88 6.03
C TYR A 484 11.81 -40.43 4.88
N ASN A 485 11.30 -41.42 4.16
CA ASN A 485 11.95 -42.00 2.97
C ASN A 485 11.11 -41.67 1.74
N ASN A 486 11.80 -41.34 0.62
CA ASN A 486 11.14 -40.96 -0.63
C ASN A 486 10.07 -39.89 -0.41
N ALA A 487 10.37 -38.90 0.38
CA ALA A 487 9.43 -37.88 0.80
C ALA A 487 9.33 -36.73 -0.22
N VAL A 488 8.20 -36.07 -0.20
CA VAL A 488 8.00 -34.74 -0.80
C VAL A 488 8.24 -33.70 0.29
N LEU A 489 9.25 -32.86 0.13
CA LEU A 489 9.57 -31.74 0.99
C LEU A 489 9.12 -30.44 0.29
N ASP A 490 8.24 -29.69 0.93
CA ASP A 490 7.81 -28.37 0.46
C ASP A 490 8.22 -27.28 1.45
N LEU A 491 8.78 -26.21 0.90
CA LEU A 491 9.07 -24.97 1.62
C LEU A 491 8.18 -23.88 1.02
N ILE A 492 7.09 -23.52 1.70
CA ILE A 492 6.21 -22.43 1.26
C ILE A 492 6.63 -21.13 1.90
N VAL A 493 6.95 -20.14 1.08
CA VAL A 493 7.39 -18.82 1.52
C VAL A 493 6.37 -17.76 1.11
N CYS A 494 5.98 -16.92 2.08
CA CYS A 494 5.10 -15.77 1.87
C CYS A 494 5.92 -14.50 1.70
N ASN A 495 5.63 -13.74 0.65
CA ASN A 495 6.04 -12.35 0.49
C ASN A 495 5.09 -11.45 1.28
N MET A 496 5.56 -10.81 2.35
CA MET A 496 4.77 -9.93 3.21
C MET A 496 4.77 -8.44 2.78
N GLY A 497 5.42 -8.11 1.67
CA GLY A 497 5.57 -6.77 1.11
C GLY A 497 7.03 -6.35 1.00
N ARG A 498 7.40 -5.62 -0.07
CA ARG A 498 8.75 -5.06 -0.23
C ARG A 498 8.84 -3.71 0.47
N ASN A 499 10.05 -3.39 0.91
CA ASN A 499 10.36 -2.12 1.54
C ASN A 499 9.90 -0.94 0.68
N ASN A 500 9.25 0.04 1.31
CA ASN A 500 8.70 1.21 0.63
C ASN A 500 9.44 2.52 0.93
N PHE A 501 10.33 2.53 1.95
CA PHE A 501 11.06 3.71 2.38
C PHE A 501 12.44 3.34 2.96
N GLY A 502 13.41 4.24 2.86
CA GLY A 502 14.73 4.10 3.46
C GLY A 502 15.87 4.36 2.49
N SER A 503 17.06 3.81 2.78
CA SER A 503 18.23 3.93 1.91
C SER A 503 18.02 3.21 0.58
N LEU A 504 18.72 3.66 -0.47
CA LEU A 504 18.57 3.06 -1.80
C LEU A 504 18.91 1.57 -1.81
N ASP A 505 19.85 1.13 -0.96
CA ASP A 505 20.24 -0.27 -0.85
C ASP A 505 19.14 -1.16 -0.25
N GLN A 506 18.23 -0.60 0.54
CA GLN A 506 17.09 -1.32 1.11
C GLN A 506 16.03 -1.72 0.07
N PHE A 507 16.08 -1.15 -1.13
CA PHE A 507 15.16 -1.52 -2.22
C PHE A 507 15.57 -2.80 -2.98
N TYR A 508 16.80 -3.32 -2.81
CA TYR A 508 17.21 -4.58 -3.45
C TYR A 508 16.69 -5.81 -2.69
N GLN A 509 15.39 -5.85 -2.52
CA GLN A 509 14.68 -6.83 -1.70
C GLN A 509 13.98 -7.89 -2.54
N PHE A 510 14.71 -8.95 -2.88
CA PHE A 510 14.16 -10.14 -3.55
C PHE A 510 13.38 -10.99 -2.55
N LYS A 511 12.23 -11.54 -2.98
CA LYS A 511 11.31 -12.33 -2.14
C LYS A 511 11.41 -13.83 -2.38
N GLY A 512 11.11 -14.61 -1.35
CA GLY A 512 11.30 -16.06 -1.34
C GLY A 512 12.58 -16.46 -0.64
N LEU A 513 13.29 -17.42 -1.21
CA LEU A 513 14.63 -17.84 -0.77
C LEU A 513 15.69 -17.35 -1.77
N LYS A 514 16.83 -16.90 -1.27
CA LYS A 514 17.93 -16.38 -2.07
C LYS A 514 19.17 -17.26 -2.00
N ASN A 515 19.29 -18.05 -0.95
CA ASN A 515 20.47 -18.81 -0.61
C ASN A 515 20.13 -20.30 -0.54
N PRO A 516 21.16 -21.19 -0.60
CA PRO A 516 20.96 -22.64 -0.54
C PRO A 516 20.18 -23.10 0.69
N VAL A 517 19.41 -24.16 0.51
CA VAL A 517 18.83 -24.95 1.60
C VAL A 517 19.69 -26.18 1.80
N LEU A 518 20.09 -26.43 3.05
CA LEU A 518 20.99 -27.53 3.40
C LEU A 518 20.28 -28.60 4.20
N LEU A 519 20.58 -29.84 3.93
CA LEU A 519 20.28 -30.99 4.78
C LEU A 519 21.59 -31.55 5.33
N ASP A 520 21.85 -31.44 6.63
CA ASP A 520 23.12 -31.83 7.28
C ASP A 520 24.35 -31.32 6.52
N ASP A 521 24.39 -29.99 6.26
CA ASP A 521 25.47 -29.29 5.54
C ASP A 521 25.61 -29.62 4.04
N LYS A 522 24.72 -30.43 3.46
CA LYS A 522 24.68 -30.70 2.02
C LYS A 522 23.59 -29.86 1.36
N GLU A 523 23.95 -29.15 0.29
CA GLU A 523 22.98 -28.38 -0.50
C GLU A 523 21.95 -29.33 -1.14
N LEU A 524 20.67 -28.97 -0.99
CA LEU A 524 19.58 -29.57 -1.76
C LEU A 524 19.47 -28.87 -3.12
N THR A 525 19.44 -29.66 -4.18
CA THR A 525 19.34 -29.20 -5.57
C THR A 525 18.14 -29.79 -6.28
N ASP A 526 17.92 -29.47 -7.57
CA ASP A 526 16.79 -29.93 -8.38
C ASP A 526 15.44 -29.57 -7.77
N TRP A 527 15.17 -28.29 -7.69
CA TRP A 527 13.94 -27.75 -7.13
C TRP A 527 12.84 -27.63 -8.19
N HIS A 528 11.66 -28.04 -7.82
CA HIS A 528 10.41 -27.75 -8.52
C HIS A 528 9.79 -26.54 -7.84
N ILE A 529 9.85 -25.37 -8.48
CA ILE A 529 9.48 -24.08 -7.89
C ILE A 529 8.11 -23.68 -8.42
N ILE A 530 7.13 -23.51 -7.51
CA ILE A 530 5.73 -23.32 -7.85
C ILE A 530 5.31 -21.92 -7.39
N PRO A 531 4.99 -20.99 -8.32
CA PRO A 531 4.46 -19.67 -7.97
C PRO A 531 2.98 -19.77 -7.56
N MET A 532 2.60 -19.15 -6.47
CA MET A 532 1.22 -19.03 -6.01
C MET A 532 0.81 -17.56 -5.98
N GLU A 533 0.33 -17.04 -7.08
CA GLU A 533 0.01 -15.62 -7.24
C GLU A 533 -1.42 -15.26 -6.82
N PHE A 534 -2.30 -16.25 -6.63
CA PHE A 534 -3.72 -16.06 -6.29
C PHE A 534 -4.44 -15.11 -7.28
N LYS A 535 -4.16 -15.25 -8.57
CA LYS A 535 -4.86 -14.49 -9.62
C LYS A 535 -6.35 -14.85 -9.64
N ARG A 536 -7.19 -13.87 -9.94
CA ARG A 536 -8.66 -14.03 -10.01
C ARG A 536 -9.07 -15.24 -10.84
N ASN A 537 -8.51 -15.38 -12.04
CA ASN A 537 -8.81 -16.50 -12.92
C ASN A 537 -8.51 -17.88 -12.30
N TRP A 538 -7.41 -17.99 -11.54
CA TRP A 538 -7.09 -19.24 -10.83
C TRP A 538 -8.12 -19.53 -9.72
N ILE A 539 -8.48 -18.51 -8.92
CA ILE A 539 -9.44 -18.64 -7.82
C ILE A 539 -10.83 -19.04 -8.34
N GLU A 540 -11.31 -18.41 -9.40
CA GLU A 540 -12.63 -18.66 -9.99
C GLU A 540 -12.74 -20.04 -10.63
N ASN A 541 -11.62 -20.62 -11.10
CA ASN A 541 -11.57 -21.93 -11.72
C ASN A 541 -11.19 -23.08 -10.76
N LEU A 542 -11.11 -22.80 -9.45
CA LEU A 542 -10.88 -23.84 -8.47
C LEU A 542 -11.99 -24.90 -8.50
N SER A 543 -11.61 -26.16 -8.61
CA SER A 543 -12.50 -27.32 -8.72
C SER A 543 -12.03 -28.48 -7.85
N ASN A 544 -12.79 -29.58 -7.82
CA ASN A 544 -12.48 -30.77 -7.02
C ASN A 544 -12.37 -30.51 -5.53
N TRP A 545 -13.28 -29.67 -5.03
CA TRP A 545 -13.46 -29.41 -3.61
C TRP A 545 -13.98 -30.66 -2.91
N ASP A 546 -13.45 -30.96 -1.75
CA ASP A 546 -14.03 -31.92 -0.80
C ASP A 546 -15.10 -31.24 0.05
N GLU A 547 -16.11 -31.98 0.51
CA GLU A 547 -17.02 -31.47 1.52
C GLU A 547 -16.23 -31.25 2.84
N PHE A 548 -16.48 -30.14 3.48
CA PHE A 548 -15.84 -29.83 4.76
C PHE A 548 -16.58 -30.55 5.89
N ASP A 549 -15.87 -31.36 6.67
CA ASP A 549 -16.35 -31.88 7.92
C ASP A 549 -15.45 -31.45 9.11
N ASN A 550 -15.95 -31.55 10.32
CA ASN A 550 -15.20 -31.14 11.52
C ASN A 550 -13.95 -31.99 11.79
N ALA A 551 -13.81 -33.18 11.17
CA ALA A 551 -12.62 -34.02 11.28
C ALA A 551 -11.47 -33.48 10.39
N THR A 552 -11.78 -32.71 9.34
CA THR A 552 -10.81 -32.08 8.43
C THR A 552 -10.30 -30.73 8.90
N LYS A 553 -10.72 -30.27 10.08
CA LYS A 553 -10.38 -28.97 10.71
C LYS A 553 -8.88 -28.68 10.87
N SER A 554 -8.02 -29.62 10.64
CA SER A 554 -6.62 -29.53 11.00
C SER A 554 -5.72 -29.45 9.78
N GLY A 555 -5.58 -28.31 9.16
CA GLY A 555 -4.55 -28.19 8.15
C GLY A 555 -4.58 -26.88 7.36
N ALA A 556 -3.46 -26.62 6.73
CA ALA A 556 -3.38 -25.58 5.73
C ALA A 556 -4.19 -25.98 4.48
N GLY A 557 -4.75 -24.96 3.81
CA GLY A 557 -5.50 -25.19 2.58
C GLY A 557 -6.48 -24.07 2.28
N LEU A 558 -7.37 -24.35 1.33
CA LEU A 558 -8.42 -23.43 0.92
C LEU A 558 -9.77 -23.85 1.54
N TYR A 559 -10.43 -22.89 2.15
CA TYR A 559 -11.75 -23.05 2.80
C TYR A 559 -12.77 -22.19 2.08
N GLU A 560 -13.90 -22.76 1.66
CA GLU A 560 -14.94 -22.01 0.93
C GLU A 560 -16.23 -21.98 1.74
N ALA A 561 -16.83 -20.80 1.83
CA ALA A 561 -18.15 -20.54 2.38
C ALA A 561 -18.96 -19.64 1.46
N ASP A 562 -20.30 -19.74 1.51
CA ASP A 562 -21.20 -18.93 0.70
C ASP A 562 -21.93 -17.91 1.58
N LEU A 563 -21.70 -16.62 1.32
CA LEU A 563 -22.49 -15.53 1.86
C LEU A 563 -23.65 -15.23 0.90
N ILE A 564 -24.88 -15.42 1.36
CA ILE A 564 -26.08 -15.16 0.54
C ILE A 564 -26.65 -13.79 0.92
N ILE A 565 -26.74 -12.90 -0.06
CA ILE A 565 -27.33 -11.56 0.09
C ILE A 565 -28.67 -11.53 -0.62
N ASN A 566 -29.72 -11.22 0.15
CA ASN A 566 -31.07 -11.05 -0.39
C ASN A 566 -31.23 -9.67 -1.05
N ASP A 567 -31.98 -9.62 -2.13
CA ASP A 567 -32.36 -8.36 -2.77
C ASP A 567 -33.43 -7.67 -1.92
N ASN A 568 -33.07 -6.56 -1.32
CA ASN A 568 -33.97 -5.71 -0.53
C ASN A 568 -34.26 -4.38 -1.24
N GLY A 569 -33.75 -4.17 -2.47
CA GLY A 569 -33.87 -2.91 -3.21
C GLY A 569 -32.93 -1.79 -2.70
N ASP A 570 -32.11 -2.06 -1.67
CA ASP A 570 -31.11 -1.15 -1.10
C ASP A 570 -29.72 -1.46 -1.66
N ASP A 571 -28.80 -0.49 -1.53
CA ASP A 571 -27.36 -0.75 -1.73
C ASP A 571 -26.88 -1.84 -0.76
N ILE A 572 -26.02 -2.74 -1.25
CA ILE A 572 -25.41 -3.78 -0.41
C ILE A 572 -24.53 -3.11 0.64
N ALA A 573 -24.77 -3.47 1.91
CA ALA A 573 -24.08 -2.86 3.03
C ALA A 573 -22.63 -3.36 3.15
N ASP A 574 -21.74 -2.48 3.66
CA ASP A 574 -20.39 -2.84 4.04
C ASP A 574 -20.37 -3.77 5.26
N THR A 575 -19.29 -4.48 5.44
CA THR A 575 -19.04 -5.33 6.61
C THR A 575 -17.54 -5.47 6.89
N TYR A 576 -17.19 -6.13 7.98
CA TYR A 576 -15.84 -6.62 8.24
C TYR A 576 -15.87 -8.13 8.38
N VAL A 577 -14.92 -8.82 7.75
CA VAL A 577 -14.73 -10.26 7.93
C VAL A 577 -13.89 -10.49 9.17
N ASP A 578 -14.43 -11.19 10.17
CA ASP A 578 -13.73 -11.50 11.42
C ASP A 578 -12.73 -12.64 11.21
N MET A 579 -11.44 -12.32 11.30
CA MET A 579 -10.35 -13.28 11.17
C MET A 579 -9.66 -13.60 12.50
N SER A 580 -10.21 -13.13 13.63
CA SER A 580 -9.60 -13.28 14.96
C SER A 580 -9.43 -14.73 15.43
N LYS A 581 -10.20 -15.66 14.87
CA LYS A 581 -10.13 -17.10 15.16
C LYS A 581 -9.21 -17.85 14.19
N TRP A 582 -9.06 -17.35 12.97
CA TRP A 582 -8.16 -17.86 11.95
C TRP A 582 -6.72 -17.48 12.29
N LYS A 583 -5.70 -18.12 11.70
CA LYS A 583 -4.31 -17.96 12.14
C LYS A 583 -3.54 -16.98 11.26
N LYS A 584 -3.29 -17.32 10.01
CA LYS A 584 -2.55 -16.50 9.06
C LYS A 584 -2.87 -16.94 7.64
N GLY A 585 -3.10 -15.98 6.77
CA GLY A 585 -3.39 -16.26 5.37
C GLY A 585 -3.98 -15.07 4.63
N ILE A 586 -4.86 -15.35 3.67
CA ILE A 586 -5.56 -14.36 2.86
C ILE A 586 -7.04 -14.69 2.73
N VAL A 587 -7.85 -13.65 2.55
CA VAL A 587 -9.28 -13.77 2.25
C VAL A 587 -9.53 -13.33 0.81
N MET A 588 -10.33 -14.08 0.09
CA MET A 588 -10.77 -13.80 -1.27
C MET A 588 -12.30 -13.76 -1.31
N VAL A 589 -12.85 -12.76 -2.01
CA VAL A 589 -14.29 -12.58 -2.17
C VAL A 589 -14.63 -12.47 -3.65
N ASN A 590 -15.43 -13.41 -4.16
CA ASN A 590 -15.81 -13.46 -5.58
C ASN A 590 -14.58 -13.40 -6.53
N GLY A 591 -13.48 -14.07 -6.16
CA GLY A 591 -12.22 -14.08 -6.91
C GLY A 591 -11.29 -12.88 -6.66
N PHE A 592 -11.75 -11.84 -5.96
CA PHE A 592 -10.91 -10.70 -5.57
C PHE A 592 -10.18 -10.98 -4.26
N VAL A 593 -8.86 -10.79 -4.23
CA VAL A 593 -8.06 -10.94 -3.01
C VAL A 593 -8.27 -9.70 -2.13
N LEU A 594 -9.00 -9.90 -1.02
CA LEU A 594 -9.33 -8.81 -0.10
C LEU A 594 -8.10 -8.32 0.66
N GLY A 595 -7.31 -9.24 1.19
CA GLY A 595 -6.08 -8.92 1.90
C GLY A 595 -5.57 -10.04 2.78
N ARG A 596 -4.45 -9.76 3.44
CA ARG A 596 -3.81 -10.65 4.42
C ARG A 596 -4.46 -10.49 5.79
N TYR A 597 -4.52 -11.58 6.54
CA TYR A 597 -4.81 -11.59 7.96
C TYR A 597 -3.75 -12.36 8.73
N TRP A 598 -3.53 -12.01 9.98
CA TRP A 598 -2.60 -12.68 10.87
C TRP A 598 -2.93 -12.39 12.33
N THR A 599 -3.07 -13.44 13.17
CA THR A 599 -3.39 -13.30 14.59
C THR A 599 -2.35 -12.61 15.44
N ILE A 600 -1.15 -12.36 14.90
CA ILE A 600 -0.14 -11.56 15.58
C ILE A 600 -0.63 -10.12 15.82
N GLY A 601 -1.57 -9.65 14.99
CA GLY A 601 -2.17 -8.32 15.09
C GLY A 601 -1.25 -7.18 14.60
N PRO A 602 -1.72 -5.92 14.73
CA PRO A 602 -2.92 -5.50 15.47
C PRO A 602 -4.24 -5.77 14.76
N GLN A 603 -4.28 -5.81 13.42
CA GLN A 603 -5.49 -6.01 12.65
C GLN A 603 -6.01 -7.44 12.78
N GLN A 604 -7.30 -7.61 13.16
CA GLN A 604 -7.94 -8.92 13.33
C GLN A 604 -9.17 -9.12 12.44
N SER A 605 -9.58 -8.09 11.71
CA SER A 605 -10.70 -8.16 10.77
C SER A 605 -10.35 -7.43 9.47
N LEU A 606 -10.98 -7.82 8.36
CA LEU A 606 -10.76 -7.23 7.05
C LEU A 606 -12.01 -6.48 6.59
N TYR A 607 -11.83 -5.23 6.15
CA TYR A 607 -12.90 -4.43 5.57
C TYR A 607 -13.38 -5.03 4.25
N LEU A 608 -14.69 -5.23 4.13
CA LEU A 608 -15.35 -5.74 2.94
C LEU A 608 -16.43 -4.73 2.50
N PRO A 609 -16.13 -3.87 1.52
CA PRO A 609 -17.12 -2.91 1.01
C PRO A 609 -18.21 -3.60 0.22
N GLY A 610 -19.44 -3.10 0.35
CA GLY A 610 -20.62 -3.62 -0.33
C GLY A 610 -20.48 -3.81 -1.84
N PRO A 611 -19.81 -2.92 -2.58
CA PRO A 611 -19.60 -3.09 -4.01
C PRO A 611 -18.80 -4.33 -4.46
N LEU A 612 -18.02 -4.95 -3.58
CA LEU A 612 -17.38 -6.26 -3.86
C LEU A 612 -18.35 -7.44 -3.71
N LEU A 613 -19.54 -7.18 -3.18
CA LEU A 613 -20.60 -8.15 -3.01
C LEU A 613 -21.69 -7.98 -4.09
N LYS A 614 -22.47 -9.02 -4.31
CA LYS A 614 -23.61 -9.02 -5.23
C LYS A 614 -24.83 -9.67 -4.56
N VAL A 615 -26.01 -9.33 -5.06
CA VAL A 615 -27.24 -10.05 -4.70
C VAL A 615 -27.10 -11.52 -5.10
N GLY A 616 -27.52 -12.42 -4.23
CA GLY A 616 -27.36 -13.86 -4.37
C GLY A 616 -26.12 -14.40 -3.67
N VAL A 617 -25.50 -15.41 -4.24
CA VAL A 617 -24.37 -16.12 -3.64
C VAL A 617 -23.05 -15.36 -3.88
N ASN A 618 -22.35 -15.07 -2.78
CA ASN A 618 -21.00 -14.55 -2.78
C ASN A 618 -20.06 -15.61 -2.21
N LYS A 619 -19.03 -15.96 -2.96
CA LYS A 619 -18.04 -16.94 -2.54
C LYS A 619 -16.97 -16.26 -1.69
N ILE A 620 -16.83 -16.73 -0.45
CA ILE A 620 -15.73 -16.38 0.44
C ILE A 620 -14.75 -17.55 0.44
N VAL A 621 -13.55 -17.34 -0.06
CA VAL A 621 -12.48 -18.34 -0.06
C VAL A 621 -11.35 -17.85 0.82
N ILE A 622 -10.92 -18.68 1.77
CA ILE A 622 -9.84 -18.37 2.70
C ILE A 622 -8.70 -19.34 2.47
N PHE A 623 -7.52 -18.81 2.15
CA PHE A 623 -6.29 -19.59 2.26
C PHE A 623 -5.76 -19.42 3.67
N GLU A 624 -5.65 -20.56 4.39
CA GLU A 624 -5.14 -20.62 5.76
C GLU A 624 -3.83 -21.41 5.77
N GLU A 625 -2.77 -20.83 6.34
CA GLU A 625 -1.44 -21.44 6.40
C GLU A 625 -1.31 -22.49 7.52
N PHE A 626 -2.17 -22.46 8.53
CA PHE A 626 -2.02 -23.28 9.75
C PHE A 626 -3.20 -24.21 10.00
N SER A 627 -4.30 -23.67 10.50
CA SER A 627 -5.49 -24.47 10.82
C SER A 627 -6.74 -23.63 10.68
N GLY A 628 -7.62 -24.05 9.80
CA GLY A 628 -8.86 -23.35 9.54
C GLY A 628 -9.93 -23.52 10.61
N GLU A 629 -10.97 -22.75 10.48
CA GLU A 629 -12.19 -22.78 11.30
C GLU A 629 -13.38 -23.32 10.50
N ASN A 630 -14.48 -23.62 11.17
CA ASN A 630 -15.67 -24.17 10.53
C ASN A 630 -16.71 -23.09 10.13
N GLN A 631 -16.43 -21.83 10.46
CA GLN A 631 -17.31 -20.71 10.10
C GLN A 631 -16.54 -19.43 9.88
N VAL A 632 -17.19 -18.51 9.17
CA VAL A 632 -16.74 -17.13 8.97
C VAL A 632 -17.77 -16.21 9.60
N ASP A 633 -17.32 -15.29 10.43
CA ASP A 633 -18.14 -14.31 11.13
C ASP A 633 -17.97 -12.93 10.49
N PHE A 634 -19.00 -12.07 10.63
CA PHE A 634 -19.01 -10.71 10.09
C PHE A 634 -19.33 -9.69 11.19
N LEU A 635 -18.79 -8.48 11.04
CA LEU A 635 -18.87 -7.43 12.06
C LEU A 635 -19.27 -6.09 11.45
N THR A 636 -19.88 -5.23 12.24
CA THR A 636 -20.14 -3.82 11.88
C THR A 636 -18.90 -2.93 12.03
N ASP A 637 -18.00 -3.29 12.92
CA ASP A 637 -16.82 -2.49 13.28
C ASP A 637 -15.56 -3.35 13.28
N PRO A 638 -14.37 -2.78 12.98
CA PRO A 638 -13.14 -3.53 12.95
C PRO A 638 -12.69 -3.98 14.34
N ILE A 639 -12.04 -5.12 14.41
CA ILE A 639 -11.35 -5.60 15.62
C ILE A 639 -9.85 -5.36 15.48
N TYR A 640 -9.27 -4.78 16.53
CA TYR A 640 -7.83 -4.64 16.68
C TYR A 640 -7.38 -5.26 18.01
N PHE A 641 -6.22 -5.90 17.97
CA PHE A 641 -5.57 -6.48 19.14
C PHE A 641 -4.39 -5.60 19.56
N ASN A 642 -4.38 -5.14 20.81
CA ASN A 642 -3.24 -4.39 21.35
C ASN A 642 -2.33 -5.34 22.12
N ASN A 643 -1.08 -5.42 21.70
CA ASN A 643 -0.05 -6.28 22.32
C ASN A 643 0.44 -5.79 23.70
N SER A 644 -0.25 -4.85 24.34
CA SER A 644 0.14 -4.19 25.60
C SER A 644 0.36 -5.13 26.83
N ARG A 645 0.38 -6.44 26.61
CA ARG A 645 0.64 -7.48 27.64
C ARG A 645 2.01 -8.16 27.56
N LYS A 646 2.89 -7.80 26.60
CA LYS A 646 4.26 -8.32 26.56
C LYS A 646 5.25 -7.22 26.97
N PRO A 647 6.24 -7.49 27.85
CA PRO A 647 7.27 -6.50 28.18
C PRO A 647 8.05 -6.16 26.90
N ARG A 648 8.17 -4.89 26.62
CA ARG A 648 8.89 -4.35 25.48
C ARG A 648 10.39 -4.70 25.59
N SER A 649 10.86 -5.59 24.73
CA SER A 649 12.28 -5.62 24.36
C SER A 649 12.38 -4.94 22.99
N GLY A 650 12.78 -3.70 22.95
CA GLY A 650 13.00 -2.97 21.70
C GLY A 650 12.53 -1.51 21.82
N ARG A 651 13.44 -0.60 21.66
CA ARG A 651 13.21 0.84 21.68
C ARG A 651 12.18 1.19 20.60
N HIS A 652 11.14 1.96 20.97
CA HIS A 652 10.44 2.76 19.99
C HIS A 652 11.48 3.59 19.24
N LEU A 653 11.61 3.36 17.94
CA LEU A 653 12.04 4.41 17.05
C LEU A 653 10.88 5.41 16.96
N SER A 654 10.84 6.36 17.92
CA SER A 654 10.55 7.70 17.49
C SER A 654 11.60 7.97 16.41
N VAL A 655 11.16 8.08 15.15
CA VAL A 655 11.89 8.89 14.20
C VAL A 655 11.87 10.29 14.82
N VAL A 656 12.76 10.53 15.73
CA VAL A 656 13.16 11.87 16.10
C VAL A 656 13.96 12.32 14.91
N LEU A 657 13.26 12.91 13.95
CA LEU A 657 13.87 13.86 13.05
C LEU A 657 14.31 15.04 13.94
N THR A 658 15.51 14.93 14.50
CA THR A 658 16.20 16.08 15.08
C THR A 658 16.68 16.99 13.97
#